data_9132c19fe41db14824ae5cd06f9c9def
#
_entry.id   9132c19fe41db14824ae5cd06f9c9def
#
_cell.length_a   1.000
_cell.length_b   1.000
_cell.length_c   1.000
_cell.angle_alpha   90.00
_cell.angle_beta   90.00
_cell.angle_gamma   90.00
#
_symmetry.space_group_name_H-M   'P 1'
#
loop_
_entity.id
_entity.type
_entity.pdbx_description
1 polymer ?
#
loop_
_entity_poly.entity_id
_entity_poly.type
_entity_poly.pdbx_seq_one_letter_code
_entity_poly.pdbx_strand_id
1 'polypeptide(L)'
;MPLLVDMGWGGVVQLPATITWTDVSDYVNVAQGVTITRGAADEMSETQPGTATLTFDNSDGRFTPNNSASPYYPYVRRNAPIRIAVALTPTRSGSAPYLLESLGDDFDDNRVNTTLWPNNYGGSSEVNGRMRLPVGVGVTSGFQTAREWTLTGSKLTARLVTLPGVNGSSSAVTSMWVNSTTSGTRLGWRYNAVTGQISAESQVGFSDATPFAYTYSPINHAWLRIRENAGAIVWEASGDGYTWTNLRGMATPAWVGAASVAVEFAATRTGGTADYAEWDMVGATVKPRFYGVVNEWPVEWEGLTSTVQVSCTDLFKQLNKQPVLRSMAAQEILATNPGPAVFYPLTEDSAATSVGDVAGTGAGSLAITQAGTGGSLTMASATGPAETGESYPAFAPSSATNGKYLAGDMGAAVEEVLTENWPVFEAWFQTSTTGRAIVGLASADFHDVHVLSIGASGGLQIEWTTDGLSTLTVEPLSGPTTFANGAWHHVVYDQYTGSVWADGVLIDSAIAVVYGYHQRILHIGGYRGTRLWNGSIAGVAMYGAFSSVGADIATHYTAGTTGYSGETADDRIERLSRYAQIASVSVQGTVHDPIASQGPAGSTALSRMREVEGTESARLFASRSTYGLVYQSRGLRYNPAPSGEAFTVAYADLETRQSQLADDDQKLVNDVTGSRPGGATQRVTAPASVLAFGPYPQELSILKTSDNSVLDAAYWLVSRYADPAPELREVPVEAYTLNYAAVLDADISSYFSVTSMPSQAPASSMRVTIEGYTETIREKSHVIQFHTSATTTDSVWVLDDPVYSVLSSTTRLAY
;
A
#
# COMPACT_ATOMS: atom_id res chain seq x y z
N MET A 1 -22.73 13.72 -15.47
CA MET A 1 -21.33 13.26 -15.25
C MET A 1 -21.39 11.99 -14.45
N PRO A 2 -20.92 10.92 -14.96
CA PRO A 2 -20.97 9.65 -14.24
C PRO A 2 -19.96 9.67 -13.09
N LEU A 3 -20.45 9.88 -11.90
CA LEU A 3 -19.77 9.62 -10.64
C LEU A 3 -19.87 8.12 -10.37
N LEU A 4 -18.76 7.47 -10.14
CA LEU A 4 -18.70 6.06 -9.75
C LEU A 4 -18.40 5.97 -8.26
N VAL A 5 -19.29 5.35 -7.52
CA VAL A 5 -19.11 5.04 -6.09
C VAL A 5 -19.34 3.57 -5.88
N ASP A 6 -18.31 2.87 -5.49
CA ASP A 6 -18.37 1.43 -5.22
C ASP A 6 -18.13 1.13 -3.75
N MET A 7 -18.89 0.20 -3.20
CA MET A 7 -18.75 -0.31 -1.83
C MET A 7 -18.25 -1.75 -1.81
N GLY A 8 -17.28 -2.02 -0.98
CA GLY A 8 -16.72 -3.36 -0.76
C GLY A 8 -17.41 -4.11 0.39
N TRP A 9 -18.66 -4.55 0.18
CA TRP A 9 -19.44 -5.21 1.21
C TRP A 9 -18.80 -6.53 1.69
N GLY A 10 -18.58 -6.63 3.01
CA GLY A 10 -17.94 -7.79 3.61
C GLY A 10 -16.43 -7.91 3.36
N GLY A 11 -15.86 -7.05 2.53
CA GLY A 11 -14.45 -7.03 2.23
C GLY A 11 -13.58 -6.51 3.39
N VAL A 12 -12.31 -6.88 3.35
CA VAL A 12 -11.28 -6.42 4.29
C VAL A 12 -10.33 -5.52 3.51
N VAL A 13 -10.23 -4.25 3.92
CA VAL A 13 -9.47 -3.24 3.17
C VAL A 13 -7.98 -3.57 3.02
N GLN A 14 -7.40 -4.27 4.00
CA GLN A 14 -6.01 -4.75 3.96
C GLN A 14 -5.78 -5.90 2.96
N LEU A 15 -6.86 -6.51 2.46
CA LEU A 15 -6.82 -7.59 1.48
C LEU A 15 -7.61 -7.22 0.22
N PRO A 16 -7.16 -6.23 -0.56
CA PRO A 16 -7.94 -5.67 -1.69
C PRO A 16 -8.37 -6.70 -2.73
N ALA A 17 -7.57 -7.74 -2.95
CA ALA A 17 -7.88 -8.82 -3.90
C ALA A 17 -9.12 -9.65 -3.52
N THR A 18 -9.57 -9.57 -2.27
CA THR A 18 -10.76 -10.30 -1.76
C THR A 18 -12.03 -9.45 -1.81
N ILE A 19 -11.93 -8.16 -2.14
CA ILE A 19 -13.06 -7.24 -2.13
C ILE A 19 -13.86 -7.38 -3.42
N THR A 20 -15.12 -7.76 -3.28
CA THR A 20 -16.11 -7.65 -4.37
C THR A 20 -16.78 -6.29 -4.30
N TRP A 21 -16.53 -5.47 -5.30
CA TRP A 21 -17.08 -4.13 -5.38
C TRP A 21 -18.51 -4.12 -5.88
N THR A 22 -19.37 -3.41 -5.19
CA THR A 22 -20.77 -3.18 -5.56
C THR A 22 -20.97 -1.72 -5.91
N ASP A 23 -21.45 -1.46 -7.10
CA ASP A 23 -21.83 -0.12 -7.54
C ASP A 23 -23.04 0.39 -6.76
N VAL A 24 -22.87 1.56 -6.14
CA VAL A 24 -23.93 2.26 -5.39
C VAL A 24 -24.11 3.70 -5.88
N SER A 25 -23.58 4.02 -7.05
CA SER A 25 -23.58 5.37 -7.62
C SER A 25 -24.99 5.96 -7.74
N ASP A 26 -25.98 5.15 -8.14
CA ASP A 26 -27.39 5.55 -8.30
C ASP A 26 -28.04 6.07 -7.01
N TYR A 27 -27.43 5.74 -5.84
CA TYR A 27 -27.97 6.15 -4.52
C TYR A 27 -27.26 7.38 -3.95
N VAL A 28 -26.27 7.92 -4.66
CA VAL A 28 -25.54 9.11 -4.19
C VAL A 28 -26.34 10.36 -4.52
N ASN A 29 -26.61 11.18 -3.51
CA ASN A 29 -27.22 12.50 -3.70
C ASN A 29 -26.17 13.51 -4.21
N VAL A 30 -25.90 13.48 -5.51
CA VAL A 30 -24.89 14.33 -6.15
C VAL A 30 -25.25 15.82 -6.06
N ALA A 31 -26.54 16.16 -5.90
CA ALA A 31 -26.98 17.55 -5.75
C ALA A 31 -26.47 18.19 -4.44
N GLN A 32 -26.35 17.41 -3.37
CA GLN A 32 -25.72 17.85 -2.12
C GLN A 32 -24.18 18.00 -2.25
N GLY A 33 -23.60 17.33 -3.22
CA GLY A 33 -22.18 17.34 -3.50
C GLY A 33 -21.41 16.21 -2.78
N VAL A 34 -20.38 15.72 -3.44
CA VAL A 34 -19.38 14.84 -2.87
C VAL A 34 -18.13 15.68 -2.65
N THR A 35 -17.69 15.79 -1.41
CA THR A 35 -16.49 16.57 -1.05
C THR A 35 -15.35 15.64 -0.71
N ILE A 36 -14.17 15.86 -1.30
CA ILE A 36 -12.95 15.09 -1.06
C ILE A 36 -11.82 16.05 -0.73
N THR A 37 -11.07 15.79 0.33
CA THR A 37 -9.88 16.57 0.73
C THR A 37 -8.67 15.67 0.76
N ARG A 38 -7.54 16.12 0.18
CA ARG A 38 -6.28 15.38 0.12
C ARG A 38 -5.08 16.31 0.23
N GLY A 39 -3.97 15.77 0.73
CA GLY A 39 -2.67 16.45 0.73
C GLY A 39 -2.44 17.34 1.94
N ALA A 40 -1.63 18.35 1.73
CA ALA A 40 -1.23 19.34 2.75
C ALA A 40 -1.79 20.72 2.40
N ALA A 41 -1.84 21.61 3.37
CA ALA A 41 -2.25 23.00 3.17
C ALA A 41 -1.16 23.83 2.46
N ASP A 42 0.10 23.45 2.65
CA ASP A 42 1.28 24.10 2.08
C ASP A 42 2.48 23.14 2.04
N GLU A 43 3.60 23.59 1.49
CA GLU A 43 4.82 22.78 1.33
C GLU A 43 5.57 22.50 2.64
N MET A 44 5.31 23.23 3.72
CA MET A 44 5.92 23.02 5.05
C MET A 44 5.07 22.12 5.95
N SER A 45 3.80 21.95 5.61
CA SER A 45 2.86 21.15 6.37
C SER A 45 2.95 19.66 6.00
N GLU A 46 2.74 18.81 7.00
CA GLU A 46 2.55 17.36 6.76
C GLU A 46 1.26 17.09 6.01
N THR A 47 1.31 16.08 5.13
CA THR A 47 0.12 15.58 4.45
C THR A 47 -0.88 15.04 5.46
N GLN A 48 -2.11 15.54 5.43
CA GLN A 48 -3.19 15.11 6.30
C GLN A 48 -3.89 13.85 5.74
N PRO A 49 -4.57 13.06 6.59
CA PRO A 49 -5.42 11.98 6.11
C PRO A 49 -6.45 12.50 5.10
N GLY A 50 -6.52 11.85 3.94
CA GLY A 50 -7.53 12.18 2.96
C GLY A 50 -8.93 11.81 3.46
N THR A 51 -9.90 12.67 3.18
CA THR A 51 -11.30 12.47 3.61
C THR A 51 -12.25 12.60 2.45
N ALA A 52 -13.39 11.89 2.55
CA ALA A 52 -14.51 12.07 1.64
C ALA A 52 -15.82 12.14 2.41
N THR A 53 -16.74 13.00 1.96
CA THR A 53 -18.10 13.10 2.52
C THR A 53 -19.10 13.05 1.38
N LEU A 54 -20.10 12.17 1.51
CA LEU A 54 -21.19 12.01 0.55
C LEU A 54 -22.47 11.57 1.24
N THR A 55 -23.60 11.84 0.62
CA THR A 55 -24.92 11.48 1.14
C THR A 55 -25.57 10.43 0.25
N PHE A 56 -26.05 9.34 0.84
CA PHE A 56 -26.85 8.32 0.15
C PHE A 56 -28.35 8.53 0.39
N ASP A 57 -29.17 8.30 -0.64
CA ASP A 57 -30.58 8.02 -0.47
C ASP A 57 -30.76 6.66 0.20
N ASN A 58 -31.46 6.67 1.31
CA ASN A 58 -31.72 5.48 2.14
C ASN A 58 -33.24 5.24 2.31
N SER A 59 -34.05 5.73 1.37
CA SER A 59 -35.53 5.64 1.47
C SER A 59 -36.05 4.22 1.60
N ASP A 60 -35.32 3.22 1.10
CA ASP A 60 -35.62 1.80 1.25
C ASP A 60 -34.89 1.10 2.42
N GLY A 61 -34.10 1.85 3.20
CA GLY A 61 -33.39 1.34 4.35
C GLY A 61 -32.16 0.48 4.05
N ARG A 62 -31.68 0.45 2.79
CA ARG A 62 -30.55 -0.41 2.37
C ARG A 62 -29.22 -0.08 3.06
N PHE A 63 -28.98 1.18 3.41
CA PHE A 63 -27.78 1.64 4.10
C PHE A 63 -27.97 1.78 5.62
N THR A 64 -29.02 1.21 6.19
CA THR A 64 -29.25 1.21 7.62
C THR A 64 -28.48 0.07 8.30
N PRO A 65 -27.58 0.35 9.25
CA PRO A 65 -26.88 -0.69 10.02
C PRO A 65 -27.84 -1.65 10.71
N ASN A 66 -27.51 -2.95 10.69
CA ASN A 66 -28.30 -4.02 11.29
C ASN A 66 -29.73 -4.20 10.75
N ASN A 67 -30.09 -3.57 9.65
CA ASN A 67 -31.37 -3.81 8.98
C ASN A 67 -31.32 -5.14 8.23
N SER A 68 -32.00 -6.16 8.73
CA SER A 68 -32.04 -7.50 8.09
C SER A 68 -32.75 -7.55 6.73
N ALA A 69 -33.52 -6.50 6.39
CA ALA A 69 -34.17 -6.35 5.08
C ALA A 69 -33.24 -5.71 4.04
N SER A 70 -32.11 -5.15 4.46
CA SER A 70 -31.13 -4.57 3.55
C SER A 70 -30.50 -5.65 2.64
N PRO A 71 -30.36 -5.41 1.32
CA PRO A 71 -29.62 -6.31 0.44
C PRO A 71 -28.12 -6.41 0.81
N TYR A 72 -27.62 -5.50 1.64
CA TYR A 72 -26.22 -5.45 2.09
C TYR A 72 -26.03 -5.99 3.51
N TYR A 73 -27.08 -6.51 4.16
CA TYR A 73 -26.97 -7.12 5.48
C TYR A 73 -26.04 -8.34 5.47
N PRO A 74 -25.14 -8.54 6.45
CA PRO A 74 -24.89 -7.74 7.66
C PRO A 74 -23.72 -6.72 7.48
N TYR A 75 -23.39 -6.30 6.28
CA TYR A 75 -22.14 -5.61 5.94
C TYR A 75 -22.21 -4.08 5.95
N VAL A 76 -23.39 -3.49 6.23
CA VAL A 76 -23.49 -2.03 6.50
C VAL A 76 -22.89 -1.74 7.88
N ARG A 77 -21.58 -1.51 7.90
CA ARG A 77 -20.80 -1.38 9.12
C ARG A 77 -19.61 -0.44 8.93
N ARG A 78 -19.03 0.03 10.03
CA ARG A 78 -17.80 0.84 10.01
C ARG A 78 -16.65 0.09 9.33
N ASN A 79 -15.76 0.85 8.72
CA ASN A 79 -14.62 0.36 7.95
C ASN A 79 -15.00 -0.46 6.70
N ALA A 80 -16.24 -0.35 6.19
CA ALA A 80 -16.56 -0.86 4.87
C ALA A 80 -15.71 -0.12 3.82
N PRO A 81 -14.99 -0.84 2.93
CA PRO A 81 -14.22 -0.21 1.86
C PRO A 81 -15.10 0.58 0.91
N ILE A 82 -14.61 1.75 0.50
CA ILE A 82 -15.26 2.62 -0.47
C ILE A 82 -14.22 3.15 -1.45
N ARG A 83 -14.60 3.25 -2.73
CA ARG A 83 -13.85 3.98 -3.74
C ARG A 83 -14.76 4.93 -4.51
N ILE A 84 -14.21 6.10 -4.83
CA ILE A 84 -14.92 7.15 -5.57
C ILE A 84 -14.08 7.51 -6.79
N ALA A 85 -14.73 7.56 -7.96
CA ALA A 85 -14.08 7.89 -9.20
C ALA A 85 -15.03 8.72 -10.08
N VAL A 86 -14.48 9.36 -11.09
CA VAL A 86 -15.22 10.04 -12.15
C VAL A 86 -14.94 9.30 -13.45
N ALA A 87 -15.99 8.93 -14.19
CA ALA A 87 -15.85 8.39 -15.52
C ALA A 87 -15.95 9.52 -16.55
N LEU A 88 -14.97 9.60 -17.42
CA LEU A 88 -14.94 10.57 -18.52
C LEU A 88 -15.37 9.87 -19.79
N THR A 89 -16.57 10.18 -20.26
CA THR A 89 -17.11 9.68 -21.52
C THR A 89 -16.62 10.56 -22.66
N PRO A 90 -15.89 10.03 -23.65
CA PRO A 90 -15.39 10.84 -24.74
C PRO A 90 -16.54 11.26 -25.69
N THR A 91 -16.34 12.38 -26.36
CA THR A 91 -17.21 12.81 -27.46
C THR A 91 -16.53 12.55 -28.81
N ARG A 92 -17.29 12.04 -29.77
CA ARG A 92 -16.81 11.83 -31.13
C ARG A 92 -16.23 13.12 -31.71
N SER A 93 -14.96 13.09 -32.13
CA SER A 93 -14.27 14.26 -32.68
C SER A 93 -13.48 13.91 -33.96
N GLY A 94 -13.22 14.91 -34.80
CA GLY A 94 -12.48 14.75 -36.05
C GLY A 94 -13.37 14.38 -37.24
N SER A 95 -12.84 13.62 -38.20
CA SER A 95 -13.52 13.13 -39.41
C SER A 95 -13.39 11.60 -39.50
N ALA A 96 -14.37 10.96 -40.13
CA ALA A 96 -14.31 9.52 -40.40
C ALA A 96 -13.10 9.12 -41.25
N PRO A 97 -12.42 8.01 -40.94
CA PRO A 97 -12.73 7.06 -39.86
C PRO A 97 -12.37 7.62 -38.49
N TYR A 98 -13.30 7.56 -37.53
CA TYR A 98 -13.09 8.04 -36.16
C TYR A 98 -12.30 7.01 -35.35
N LEU A 99 -11.44 7.46 -34.45
CA LEU A 99 -10.79 6.57 -33.49
C LEU A 99 -11.82 5.95 -32.53
N LEU A 100 -11.76 4.64 -32.28
CA LEU A 100 -12.68 3.95 -31.38
C LEU A 100 -12.63 4.49 -29.95
N GLU A 101 -11.54 5.05 -29.50
CA GLU A 101 -11.43 5.71 -28.19
C GLU A 101 -12.25 7.01 -28.07
N SER A 102 -12.79 7.52 -29.20
CA SER A 102 -13.74 8.65 -29.21
C SER A 102 -15.21 8.21 -29.30
N LEU A 103 -15.50 6.89 -29.36
CA LEU A 103 -16.83 6.35 -29.21
C LEU A 103 -17.21 6.37 -27.74
N GLY A 104 -18.01 7.33 -27.32
CA GLY A 104 -18.42 7.48 -25.92
C GLY A 104 -19.93 7.52 -25.76
N ASP A 105 -20.43 6.72 -24.81
CA ASP A 105 -21.82 6.74 -24.38
C ASP A 105 -21.92 6.19 -22.94
N ASP A 106 -22.54 6.96 -22.04
CA ASP A 106 -22.81 6.58 -20.66
C ASP A 106 -24.27 6.22 -20.40
N PHE A 107 -25.11 6.33 -21.43
CA PHE A 107 -26.54 5.98 -21.44
C PHE A 107 -27.39 6.67 -20.36
N ASP A 108 -26.87 7.70 -19.68
CA ASP A 108 -27.51 8.37 -18.54
C ASP A 108 -28.76 9.13 -18.94
N ASP A 109 -28.88 9.52 -20.20
CA ASP A 109 -30.06 10.26 -20.71
C ASP A 109 -31.27 9.36 -21.00
N ASN A 110 -31.10 8.02 -20.88
CA ASN A 110 -32.13 6.99 -21.14
C ASN A 110 -32.76 7.12 -22.53
N ARG A 111 -31.99 7.61 -23.51
CA ARG A 111 -32.44 7.85 -24.88
C ARG A 111 -31.38 7.40 -25.89
N VAL A 112 -31.70 6.37 -26.68
CA VAL A 112 -30.79 5.85 -27.71
C VAL A 112 -30.25 6.95 -28.60
N ASN A 113 -28.95 7.15 -28.59
CA ASN A 113 -28.27 8.07 -29.49
C ASN A 113 -28.17 7.45 -30.88
N THR A 114 -29.20 7.74 -31.75
CA THR A 114 -29.28 7.18 -33.10
C THR A 114 -28.17 7.64 -34.05
N THR A 115 -27.38 8.64 -33.66
CA THR A 115 -26.20 9.06 -34.43
C THR A 115 -25.03 8.13 -34.16
N LEU A 116 -24.88 7.70 -32.93
CA LEU A 116 -23.84 6.72 -32.55
C LEU A 116 -24.29 5.28 -32.86
N TRP A 117 -25.55 4.97 -32.57
CA TRP A 117 -26.18 3.64 -32.68
C TRP A 117 -27.29 3.59 -33.69
N PRO A 118 -27.01 3.83 -34.99
CA PRO A 118 -28.05 3.84 -36.04
C PRO A 118 -28.70 2.48 -36.26
N ASN A 119 -28.05 1.39 -35.88
CA ASN A 119 -28.54 0.02 -36.02
C ASN A 119 -28.84 -0.57 -34.65
N ASN A 120 -29.97 -0.22 -34.06
CA ASN A 120 -30.52 -0.80 -32.86
C ASN A 120 -31.57 -1.85 -33.23
N TYR A 121 -31.44 -3.08 -32.68
CA TYR A 121 -32.29 -4.20 -33.06
C TYR A 121 -32.64 -5.13 -31.91
N GLY A 122 -33.68 -5.99 -32.12
CA GLY A 122 -34.07 -7.03 -31.15
C GLY A 122 -34.69 -6.50 -29.88
N GLY A 123 -35.22 -5.25 -29.88
CA GLY A 123 -35.82 -4.61 -28.71
C GLY A 123 -34.80 -4.06 -27.70
N SER A 124 -33.55 -3.87 -28.11
CA SER A 124 -32.54 -3.21 -27.27
C SER A 124 -32.91 -1.76 -26.98
N SER A 125 -32.63 -1.26 -25.81
CA SER A 125 -33.05 0.05 -25.31
C SER A 125 -32.06 0.58 -24.28
N GLU A 126 -32.17 1.85 -23.96
CA GLU A 126 -31.53 2.46 -22.81
C GLU A 126 -32.51 2.48 -21.63
N VAL A 127 -32.13 1.99 -20.49
CA VAL A 127 -32.98 1.89 -19.31
C VAL A 127 -32.11 2.02 -18.05
N ASN A 128 -32.52 2.95 -17.19
CA ASN A 128 -31.82 3.22 -15.92
C ASN A 128 -30.32 3.54 -16.11
N GLY A 129 -30.03 4.41 -17.08
CA GLY A 129 -28.65 4.80 -17.38
C GLY A 129 -27.79 3.69 -17.95
N ARG A 130 -28.37 2.68 -18.63
CA ARG A 130 -27.62 1.52 -19.15
C ARG A 130 -28.12 1.07 -20.51
N MET A 131 -27.21 0.54 -21.32
CA MET A 131 -27.53 -0.20 -22.53
C MET A 131 -28.11 -1.57 -22.13
N ARG A 132 -29.39 -1.79 -22.33
CA ARG A 132 -30.08 -3.06 -22.06
C ARG A 132 -30.29 -3.87 -23.32
N LEU A 133 -29.80 -5.09 -23.34
CA LEU A 133 -29.91 -6.05 -24.42
C LEU A 133 -30.81 -7.21 -23.98
N PRO A 134 -32.06 -7.35 -24.50
CA PRO A 134 -32.88 -8.52 -24.24
C PRO A 134 -32.17 -9.81 -24.69
N VAL A 135 -32.12 -10.81 -23.82
CA VAL A 135 -31.53 -12.13 -24.08
C VAL A 135 -32.69 -13.10 -24.34
N GLY A 136 -33.25 -13.00 -25.55
CA GLY A 136 -34.43 -13.78 -25.98
C GLY A 136 -34.09 -15.08 -26.68
N VAL A 137 -35.03 -16.04 -26.65
CA VAL A 137 -34.85 -17.35 -27.31
C VAL A 137 -34.96 -17.20 -28.83
N GLY A 138 -33.88 -17.59 -29.53
CA GLY A 138 -33.84 -17.53 -31.00
C GLY A 138 -33.86 -16.12 -31.59
N VAL A 139 -33.70 -15.07 -30.75
CA VAL A 139 -33.62 -13.67 -31.16
C VAL A 139 -32.26 -13.11 -30.74
N THR A 140 -31.62 -12.38 -31.66
CA THR A 140 -30.43 -11.59 -31.32
C THR A 140 -30.86 -10.15 -31.17
N SER A 141 -30.45 -9.55 -30.06
CA SER A 141 -30.63 -8.13 -29.78
C SER A 141 -29.29 -7.42 -29.80
N GLY A 142 -29.26 -6.12 -30.09
CA GLY A 142 -28.00 -5.41 -30.07
C GLY A 142 -28.08 -3.93 -30.42
N PHE A 143 -26.97 -3.27 -30.11
CA PHE A 143 -26.61 -1.91 -30.52
C PHE A 143 -25.44 -2.01 -31.49
N GLN A 144 -25.52 -1.39 -32.66
CA GLN A 144 -24.42 -1.37 -33.61
C GLN A 144 -24.22 0.02 -34.21
N THR A 145 -22.95 0.45 -34.25
CA THR A 145 -22.55 1.71 -34.88
C THR A 145 -22.58 1.60 -36.41
N ALA A 146 -22.58 2.75 -37.09
CA ALA A 146 -22.21 2.81 -38.50
C ALA A 146 -20.72 2.31 -38.66
N ARG A 147 -20.38 1.89 -39.91
CA ARG A 147 -18.99 1.53 -40.29
C ARG A 147 -18.18 2.77 -40.60
N GLU A 148 -17.81 3.50 -39.60
CA GLU A 148 -17.08 4.76 -39.73
C GLU A 148 -15.92 4.89 -38.71
N TRP A 149 -15.55 3.78 -38.07
CA TRP A 149 -14.58 3.73 -37.00
C TRP A 149 -13.28 3.01 -37.41
N THR A 150 -12.18 3.26 -36.68
CA THR A 150 -10.92 2.52 -36.77
C THR A 150 -10.42 2.13 -35.39
N LEU A 151 -9.89 0.89 -35.30
CA LEU A 151 -9.20 0.40 -34.10
C LEU A 151 -7.69 0.67 -34.16
N THR A 152 -7.14 1.03 -35.33
CA THR A 152 -5.70 1.29 -35.51
C THR A 152 -5.24 2.43 -34.62
N GLY A 153 -4.25 2.15 -33.73
CA GLY A 153 -3.75 3.09 -32.74
C GLY A 153 -4.79 3.51 -31.70
N SER A 154 -5.84 2.71 -31.48
CA SER A 154 -6.99 3.09 -30.67
C SER A 154 -7.47 1.92 -29.79
N LYS A 155 -8.52 2.18 -29.00
CA LYS A 155 -9.09 1.20 -28.05
C LYS A 155 -10.62 1.33 -27.98
N LEU A 156 -11.28 0.22 -27.62
CA LEU A 156 -12.69 0.16 -27.25
C LEU A 156 -12.79 -0.35 -25.81
N THR A 157 -13.44 0.41 -24.95
CA THR A 157 -13.67 0.07 -23.53
C THR A 157 -15.16 0.02 -23.24
N ALA A 158 -15.60 -0.89 -22.38
CA ALA A 158 -16.97 -0.89 -21.85
C ALA A 158 -17.04 -1.64 -20.51
N ARG A 159 -18.04 -1.33 -19.71
CA ARG A 159 -18.36 -2.02 -18.45
C ARG A 159 -19.49 -3.03 -18.69
N LEU A 160 -19.31 -4.28 -18.28
CA LEU A 160 -20.35 -5.30 -18.26
C LEU A 160 -21.00 -5.29 -16.87
N VAL A 161 -22.22 -4.76 -16.80
CA VAL A 161 -22.92 -4.48 -15.54
C VAL A 161 -23.81 -5.63 -15.10
N THR A 162 -24.71 -6.09 -16.00
CA THR A 162 -25.64 -7.19 -15.71
C THR A 162 -25.36 -8.35 -16.63
N LEU A 163 -25.12 -9.50 -16.02
CA LEU A 163 -24.91 -10.77 -16.73
C LEU A 163 -26.25 -11.46 -17.02
N PRO A 164 -26.43 -12.07 -18.20
CA PRO A 164 -27.59 -12.93 -18.42
C PRO A 164 -27.50 -14.17 -17.53
N GLY A 165 -28.64 -14.66 -17.04
CA GLY A 165 -28.73 -15.89 -16.29
C GLY A 165 -28.72 -17.14 -17.19
N VAL A 166 -28.41 -18.30 -16.62
CA VAL A 166 -28.49 -19.60 -17.31
C VAL A 166 -29.91 -19.91 -17.71
N ASN A 167 -30.88 -19.77 -16.80
CA ASN A 167 -32.33 -19.83 -17.01
C ASN A 167 -32.80 -21.05 -17.87
N GLY A 168 -32.13 -22.22 -17.75
CA GLY A 168 -32.44 -23.44 -18.54
C GLY A 168 -31.97 -23.40 -19.99
N SER A 169 -31.11 -22.47 -20.37
CA SER A 169 -30.57 -22.36 -21.73
C SER A 169 -29.38 -23.29 -21.94
N SER A 170 -29.19 -23.75 -23.19
CA SER A 170 -27.95 -24.40 -23.62
C SER A 170 -26.85 -23.42 -24.03
N SER A 171 -27.22 -22.15 -24.33
CA SER A 171 -26.32 -21.02 -24.54
C SER A 171 -27.07 -19.74 -24.19
N ALA A 172 -26.46 -18.87 -23.39
CA ALA A 172 -26.97 -17.54 -23.09
C ALA A 172 -25.75 -16.61 -23.06
N VAL A 173 -25.63 -15.75 -24.08
CA VAL A 173 -24.41 -14.97 -24.31
C VAL A 173 -24.69 -13.48 -24.45
N THR A 174 -23.73 -12.67 -24.00
CA THR A 174 -23.62 -11.26 -24.35
C THR A 174 -22.19 -10.99 -24.82
N SER A 175 -22.00 -10.01 -25.68
CA SER A 175 -20.71 -9.75 -26.32
C SER A 175 -20.51 -8.31 -26.76
N MET A 176 -19.27 -7.91 -26.85
CA MET A 176 -18.78 -6.65 -27.40
C MET A 176 -17.83 -6.97 -28.56
N TRP A 177 -18.14 -6.50 -29.77
CA TRP A 177 -17.43 -6.81 -30.99
C TRP A 177 -16.94 -5.58 -31.74
N VAL A 178 -15.75 -5.70 -32.35
CA VAL A 178 -15.26 -4.83 -33.42
C VAL A 178 -15.39 -5.66 -34.72
N ASN A 179 -16.33 -5.30 -35.56
CA ASN A 179 -16.69 -6.03 -36.78
C ASN A 179 -15.96 -5.47 -38.03
N SER A 180 -15.31 -6.35 -38.78
CA SER A 180 -14.76 -6.00 -40.11
C SER A 180 -15.89 -5.85 -41.14
N THR A 181 -15.55 -5.47 -42.39
CA THR A 181 -16.46 -5.47 -43.53
C THR A 181 -16.83 -6.91 -43.98
N THR A 182 -16.02 -7.93 -43.61
CA THR A 182 -16.30 -9.32 -43.92
C THR A 182 -17.15 -9.94 -42.83
N SER A 183 -18.31 -10.45 -43.18
CA SER A 183 -19.23 -11.10 -42.26
C SER A 183 -18.56 -12.21 -41.46
N GLY A 184 -18.74 -12.23 -40.14
CA GLY A 184 -18.16 -13.20 -39.24
C GLY A 184 -16.66 -12.99 -38.93
N THR A 185 -16.02 -11.95 -39.50
CA THR A 185 -14.65 -11.57 -39.17
C THR A 185 -14.67 -10.40 -38.18
N ARG A 186 -14.25 -10.65 -36.93
CA ARG A 186 -14.35 -9.68 -35.83
C ARG A 186 -13.42 -10.00 -34.66
N LEU A 187 -13.19 -8.99 -33.83
CA LEU A 187 -12.47 -9.11 -32.56
C LEU A 187 -13.43 -8.76 -31.42
N GLY A 188 -13.38 -9.46 -30.29
CA GLY A 188 -14.28 -9.09 -29.22
C GLY A 188 -14.12 -9.84 -27.92
N TRP A 189 -15.02 -9.47 -27.02
CA TRP A 189 -15.28 -10.15 -25.77
C TRP A 189 -16.64 -10.82 -25.81
N ARG A 190 -16.73 -12.05 -25.28
CA ARG A 190 -17.95 -12.81 -25.23
C ARG A 190 -18.12 -13.51 -23.89
N TYR A 191 -19.17 -13.16 -23.16
CA TYR A 191 -19.57 -13.87 -21.94
C TYR A 191 -20.64 -14.90 -22.25
N ASN A 192 -20.52 -16.10 -21.67
CA ASN A 192 -21.51 -17.16 -21.75
C ASN A 192 -21.93 -17.60 -20.34
N ALA A 193 -23.19 -17.36 -20.00
CA ALA A 193 -23.75 -17.68 -18.69
C ALA A 193 -23.74 -19.17 -18.36
N VAL A 194 -23.89 -20.07 -19.37
CA VAL A 194 -23.95 -21.52 -19.17
C VAL A 194 -22.59 -22.05 -18.69
N THR A 195 -21.49 -21.52 -19.22
CA THR A 195 -20.14 -21.93 -18.81
C THR A 195 -19.58 -21.03 -17.69
N GLY A 196 -20.20 -19.87 -17.42
CA GLY A 196 -19.67 -18.87 -16.50
C GLY A 196 -18.37 -18.23 -16.97
N GLN A 197 -18.07 -18.29 -18.28
CA GLN A 197 -16.79 -17.84 -18.83
C GLN A 197 -16.92 -16.57 -19.66
N ILE A 198 -15.88 -15.72 -19.56
CA ILE A 198 -15.61 -14.61 -20.46
C ILE A 198 -14.48 -15.02 -21.41
N SER A 199 -14.66 -14.81 -22.71
CA SER A 199 -13.68 -15.19 -23.72
C SER A 199 -13.20 -14.00 -24.51
N ALA A 200 -11.89 -13.88 -24.69
CA ALA A 200 -11.24 -12.98 -25.63
C ALA A 200 -11.15 -13.70 -26.99
N GLU A 201 -11.82 -13.20 -28.01
CA GLU A 201 -12.00 -13.91 -29.28
C GLU A 201 -11.54 -13.08 -30.50
N SER A 202 -10.90 -13.79 -31.47
CA SER A 202 -10.61 -13.31 -32.81
C SER A 202 -11.28 -14.25 -33.82
N GLN A 203 -12.44 -13.88 -34.34
CA GLN A 203 -13.26 -14.75 -35.16
C GLN A 203 -13.03 -14.53 -36.64
N VAL A 204 -13.02 -15.63 -37.39
CA VAL A 204 -13.12 -15.67 -38.85
C VAL A 204 -14.24 -16.66 -39.18
N GLY A 205 -15.29 -16.21 -39.94
CA GLY A 205 -16.44 -17.01 -40.21
C GLY A 205 -17.24 -17.37 -38.95
N PHE A 206 -17.34 -16.45 -37.98
CA PHE A 206 -18.02 -16.62 -36.69
C PHE A 206 -17.36 -17.64 -35.75
N SER A 207 -16.15 -18.01 -35.94
CA SER A 207 -15.41 -18.95 -35.11
C SER A 207 -14.01 -18.47 -34.80
N ASP A 208 -13.57 -18.66 -33.57
CA ASP A 208 -12.16 -18.55 -33.16
C ASP A 208 -11.64 -19.97 -32.91
N ALA A 209 -10.58 -20.39 -33.62
CA ALA A 209 -9.98 -21.71 -33.44
C ALA A 209 -9.25 -21.85 -32.10
N THR A 210 -8.88 -20.74 -31.47
CA THR A 210 -8.08 -20.70 -30.23
C THR A 210 -8.57 -19.60 -29.29
N PRO A 211 -9.82 -19.62 -28.82
CA PRO A 211 -10.31 -18.59 -27.91
C PRO A 211 -9.62 -18.69 -26.56
N PHE A 212 -9.37 -17.55 -25.93
CA PHE A 212 -8.88 -17.50 -24.55
C PHE A 212 -10.06 -17.28 -23.62
N ALA A 213 -10.44 -18.29 -22.87
CA ALA A 213 -11.56 -18.27 -21.95
C ALA A 213 -11.12 -18.28 -20.48
N TYR A 214 -11.75 -17.44 -19.68
CA TYR A 214 -11.50 -17.28 -18.25
C TYR A 214 -12.82 -17.42 -17.49
N THR A 215 -12.79 -18.00 -16.29
CA THR A 215 -13.92 -17.93 -15.39
C THR A 215 -14.19 -16.45 -15.07
N TYR A 216 -15.40 -15.99 -15.33
CA TYR A 216 -15.75 -14.60 -15.06
C TYR A 216 -15.69 -14.29 -13.58
N SER A 217 -15.07 -13.18 -13.25
CA SER A 217 -15.02 -12.61 -11.90
C SER A 217 -15.30 -11.11 -11.97
N PRO A 218 -16.30 -10.57 -11.28
CA PRO A 218 -16.54 -9.12 -11.25
C PRO A 218 -15.38 -8.35 -10.62
N ILE A 219 -14.55 -9.00 -9.80
CA ILE A 219 -13.34 -8.41 -9.21
C ILE A 219 -12.32 -8.06 -10.29
N ASN A 220 -12.23 -8.88 -11.37
CA ASN A 220 -11.19 -8.75 -12.38
C ASN A 220 -11.71 -8.41 -13.77
N HIS A 221 -12.99 -8.63 -14.07
CA HIS A 221 -13.53 -8.60 -15.42
C HIS A 221 -14.77 -7.70 -15.58
N ALA A 222 -15.03 -6.79 -14.63
CA ALA A 222 -16.16 -5.85 -14.73
C ALA A 222 -16.01 -4.89 -15.91
N TRP A 223 -14.78 -4.48 -16.21
CA TRP A 223 -14.43 -3.64 -17.35
C TRP A 223 -13.63 -4.44 -18.36
N LEU A 224 -13.95 -4.28 -19.63
CA LEU A 224 -13.36 -5.00 -20.75
C LEU A 224 -12.84 -4.00 -21.79
N ARG A 225 -11.63 -4.25 -22.30
CA ARG A 225 -10.99 -3.39 -23.30
C ARG A 225 -10.34 -4.21 -24.39
N ILE A 226 -10.44 -3.70 -25.65
CA ILE A 226 -9.64 -4.17 -26.77
C ILE A 226 -8.84 -2.98 -27.26
N ARG A 227 -7.54 -3.16 -27.40
CA ARG A 227 -6.63 -2.11 -27.83
C ARG A 227 -5.74 -2.58 -28.97
N GLU A 228 -5.55 -1.73 -29.98
CA GLU A 228 -4.47 -1.89 -30.93
C GLU A 228 -3.30 -0.97 -30.56
N ASN A 229 -2.11 -1.49 -30.48
CA ASN A 229 -0.92 -0.71 -30.20
C ASN A 229 0.29 -1.31 -30.94
N ALA A 230 0.90 -0.47 -31.81
CA ALA A 230 2.14 -0.79 -32.51
C ALA A 230 2.14 -2.16 -33.23
N GLY A 231 1.03 -2.51 -33.88
CA GLY A 231 0.89 -3.77 -34.64
C GLY A 231 0.46 -4.97 -33.79
N ALA A 232 0.02 -4.77 -32.55
CA ALA A 232 -0.52 -5.81 -31.68
C ALA A 232 -1.93 -5.48 -31.20
N ILE A 233 -2.84 -6.45 -31.27
CA ILE A 233 -4.12 -6.42 -30.58
C ILE A 233 -3.97 -7.02 -29.21
N VAL A 234 -4.47 -6.32 -28.20
CA VAL A 234 -4.45 -6.73 -26.80
C VAL A 234 -5.86 -6.69 -26.23
N TRP A 235 -6.30 -7.77 -25.59
CA TRP A 235 -7.51 -7.85 -24.79
C TRP A 235 -7.12 -7.67 -23.32
N GLU A 236 -7.74 -6.72 -22.68
CA GLU A 236 -7.45 -6.35 -21.30
C GLU A 236 -8.75 -6.34 -20.50
N ALA A 237 -8.66 -6.75 -19.24
CA ALA A 237 -9.76 -6.67 -18.29
C ALA A 237 -9.36 -5.91 -17.03
N SER A 238 -10.36 -5.37 -16.33
CA SER A 238 -10.16 -4.59 -15.12
C SER A 238 -11.36 -4.74 -14.18
N GLY A 239 -11.10 -4.64 -12.87
CA GLY A 239 -12.14 -4.56 -11.85
C GLY A 239 -12.57 -3.13 -11.52
N ASP A 240 -11.77 -2.13 -11.93
CA ASP A 240 -11.96 -0.72 -11.55
C ASP A 240 -12.02 0.25 -12.76
N GLY A 241 -11.75 -0.23 -13.97
CA GLY A 241 -11.66 0.58 -15.17
C GLY A 241 -10.41 1.46 -15.26
N TYR A 242 -9.53 1.38 -14.25
CA TYR A 242 -8.29 2.14 -14.16
C TYR A 242 -7.05 1.25 -14.26
N THR A 243 -6.99 0.15 -13.49
CA THR A 243 -5.91 -0.82 -13.51
C THR A 243 -6.23 -1.98 -14.45
N TRP A 244 -5.40 -2.20 -15.48
CA TRP A 244 -5.68 -3.14 -16.56
C TRP A 244 -4.72 -4.32 -16.57
N THR A 245 -5.28 -5.53 -16.72
CA THR A 245 -4.53 -6.77 -16.87
C THR A 245 -4.65 -7.27 -18.32
N ASN A 246 -3.52 -7.53 -18.95
CA ASN A 246 -3.48 -8.14 -20.29
C ASN A 246 -3.81 -9.64 -20.18
N LEU A 247 -4.86 -10.08 -20.86
CA LEU A 247 -5.32 -11.47 -20.86
C LEU A 247 -5.02 -12.20 -22.17
N ARG A 248 -5.00 -11.50 -23.32
CA ARG A 248 -4.66 -12.07 -24.63
C ARG A 248 -3.93 -11.03 -25.48
N GLY A 249 -2.91 -11.46 -26.24
CA GLY A 249 -2.25 -10.63 -27.25
C GLY A 249 -2.07 -11.41 -28.56
N MET A 250 -2.17 -10.71 -29.69
CA MET A 250 -1.85 -11.27 -31.01
C MET A 250 -1.40 -10.16 -31.98
N ALA A 251 -0.76 -10.54 -33.08
CA ALA A 251 -0.45 -9.60 -34.14
C ALA A 251 -1.73 -8.98 -34.73
N THR A 252 -1.70 -7.69 -35.06
CA THR A 252 -2.84 -6.98 -35.63
C THR A 252 -3.22 -7.62 -36.97
N PRO A 253 -4.45 -8.17 -37.13
CA PRO A 253 -4.92 -8.68 -38.40
C PRO A 253 -4.99 -7.56 -39.47
N ALA A 254 -4.64 -7.87 -40.68
CA ALA A 254 -4.57 -6.89 -41.77
C ALA A 254 -5.88 -6.09 -41.98
N TRP A 255 -7.04 -6.69 -41.70
CA TRP A 255 -8.35 -6.01 -41.84
C TRP A 255 -8.57 -4.89 -40.81
N VAL A 256 -7.85 -4.92 -39.69
CA VAL A 256 -7.95 -3.86 -38.64
C VAL A 256 -7.44 -2.52 -39.18
N GLY A 257 -6.43 -2.55 -40.04
CA GLY A 257 -5.93 -1.35 -40.72
C GLY A 257 -6.89 -0.80 -41.78
N ALA A 258 -7.98 -1.52 -42.12
CA ALA A 258 -8.99 -1.02 -43.03
C ALA A 258 -9.87 -0.01 -42.26
N ALA A 259 -10.01 1.15 -42.85
CA ALA A 259 -10.72 2.29 -42.27
C ALA A 259 -12.23 2.12 -42.34
N SER A 260 -12.87 1.12 -41.77
CA SER A 260 -14.34 0.93 -41.80
C SER A 260 -14.82 -0.20 -40.89
N VAL A 261 -14.47 -0.16 -39.61
CA VAL A 261 -15.03 -1.10 -38.65
C VAL A 261 -16.32 -0.57 -38.03
N ALA A 262 -17.16 -1.46 -37.53
CA ALA A 262 -18.33 -1.13 -36.70
C ALA A 262 -18.19 -1.77 -35.33
N VAL A 263 -18.68 -1.13 -34.29
CA VAL A 263 -18.81 -1.70 -32.96
C VAL A 263 -20.19 -2.29 -32.79
N GLU A 264 -20.29 -3.46 -32.20
CA GLU A 264 -21.56 -4.10 -31.91
C GLU A 264 -21.57 -4.71 -30.50
N PHE A 265 -22.59 -4.34 -29.74
CA PHE A 265 -22.96 -5.05 -28.52
C PHE A 265 -24.16 -5.95 -28.85
N ALA A 266 -24.06 -7.23 -28.54
CA ALA A 266 -25.11 -8.19 -28.91
C ALA A 266 -25.38 -9.19 -27.80
N ALA A 267 -26.63 -9.67 -27.75
CA ALA A 267 -27.03 -10.71 -26.83
C ALA A 267 -28.02 -11.69 -27.48
N THR A 268 -27.94 -12.97 -27.10
CA THR A 268 -28.81 -14.03 -27.60
C THR A 268 -28.79 -15.24 -26.66
N ARG A 269 -29.85 -16.11 -26.77
CA ARG A 269 -29.86 -17.41 -26.07
C ARG A 269 -30.52 -18.50 -26.88
N THR A 270 -30.19 -19.75 -26.55
CA THR A 270 -30.75 -20.94 -27.11
C THR A 270 -31.54 -21.69 -26.03
N GLY A 271 -32.87 -21.64 -26.12
CA GLY A 271 -33.77 -22.22 -25.14
C GLY A 271 -33.85 -21.44 -23.80
N GLY A 272 -34.68 -21.95 -22.88
CA GLY A 272 -34.84 -21.40 -21.55
C GLY A 272 -35.76 -20.16 -21.46
N THR A 273 -35.67 -19.43 -20.35
CA THR A 273 -36.47 -18.23 -20.08
C THR A 273 -35.67 -16.95 -20.41
N ALA A 274 -36.32 -16.05 -21.14
CA ALA A 274 -35.71 -14.77 -21.53
C ALA A 274 -35.38 -13.89 -20.29
N ASP A 275 -34.28 -13.13 -20.38
CA ASP A 275 -33.86 -12.11 -19.47
C ASP A 275 -33.14 -10.99 -20.24
N TYR A 276 -32.17 -10.29 -19.63
CA TYR A 276 -31.40 -9.26 -20.30
C TYR A 276 -29.96 -9.25 -19.82
N ALA A 277 -29.09 -8.65 -20.63
CA ALA A 277 -27.73 -8.24 -20.25
C ALA A 277 -27.66 -6.71 -20.31
N GLU A 278 -26.80 -6.13 -19.48
CA GLU A 278 -26.57 -4.68 -19.49
C GLU A 278 -25.09 -4.34 -19.60
N TRP A 279 -24.82 -3.35 -20.47
CA TRP A 279 -23.52 -2.72 -20.65
C TRP A 279 -23.62 -1.25 -20.35
N ASP A 280 -22.48 -0.66 -20.01
CA ASP A 280 -22.42 0.74 -19.60
C ASP A 280 -21.04 1.35 -19.92
N MET A 281 -20.92 2.68 -19.79
CA MET A 281 -19.64 3.40 -19.84
C MET A 281 -18.80 3.08 -21.09
N VAL A 282 -19.42 3.02 -22.27
CA VAL A 282 -18.69 2.76 -23.52
C VAL A 282 -17.69 3.88 -23.77
N GLY A 283 -16.42 3.52 -24.01
CA GLY A 283 -15.32 4.45 -24.25
C GLY A 283 -14.84 5.22 -23.02
N ALA A 284 -15.49 5.08 -21.88
CA ALA A 284 -15.16 5.86 -20.70
C ALA A 284 -13.75 5.58 -20.17
N THR A 285 -13.12 6.63 -19.64
CA THR A 285 -11.87 6.58 -18.90
C THR A 285 -12.16 6.91 -17.43
N VAL A 286 -11.83 5.99 -16.54
CA VAL A 286 -12.04 6.16 -15.10
C VAL A 286 -10.90 6.94 -14.47
N LYS A 287 -11.24 7.97 -13.69
CA LYS A 287 -10.31 8.80 -12.92
C LYS A 287 -10.59 8.61 -11.43
N PRO A 288 -9.78 7.82 -10.71
CA PRO A 288 -9.92 7.64 -9.27
C PRO A 288 -9.77 8.99 -8.54
N ARG A 289 -10.66 9.22 -7.57
CA ARG A 289 -10.60 10.43 -6.72
C ARG A 289 -10.35 10.12 -5.27
N PHE A 290 -10.89 9.00 -4.78
CA PHE A 290 -10.73 8.61 -3.37
C PHE A 290 -10.77 7.08 -3.22
N TYR A 291 -9.95 6.56 -2.33
CA TYR A 291 -9.97 5.18 -1.87
C TYR A 291 -9.81 5.17 -0.35
N GLY A 292 -10.74 4.53 0.35
CA GLY A 292 -10.71 4.52 1.82
C GLY A 292 -11.78 3.64 2.45
N VAL A 293 -12.17 4.01 3.65
CA VAL A 293 -13.19 3.29 4.43
C VAL A 293 -14.21 4.25 5.03
N VAL A 294 -15.44 3.78 5.15
CA VAL A 294 -16.52 4.53 5.80
C VAL A 294 -16.30 4.55 7.31
N ASN A 295 -16.39 5.74 7.91
CA ASN A 295 -16.20 5.93 9.34
C ASN A 295 -17.45 5.56 10.14
N GLU A 296 -18.62 5.98 9.64
CA GLU A 296 -19.89 5.86 10.32
C GLU A 296 -21.06 5.86 9.33
N TRP A 297 -22.21 5.40 9.76
CA TRP A 297 -23.45 5.33 9.01
C TRP A 297 -24.56 6.03 9.78
N PRO A 298 -24.58 7.36 9.88
CA PRO A 298 -25.65 8.12 10.55
C PRO A 298 -26.90 8.13 9.66
N VAL A 299 -27.97 7.51 10.14
CA VAL A 299 -29.24 7.45 9.43
C VAL A 299 -30.13 8.59 9.91
N GLU A 300 -30.55 9.42 8.98
CA GLU A 300 -31.49 10.52 9.23
C GLU A 300 -32.83 10.22 8.58
N TRP A 301 -33.91 10.60 9.24
CA TRP A 301 -35.28 10.48 8.75
C TRP A 301 -35.96 11.85 8.72
N GLU A 302 -36.51 12.19 7.55
CA GLU A 302 -37.35 13.36 7.38
C GLU A 302 -38.69 12.91 6.73
N GLY A 303 -39.71 12.70 7.60
CA GLY A 303 -40.98 12.13 7.19
C GLY A 303 -40.82 10.70 6.65
N LEU A 304 -41.10 10.52 5.34
CA LEU A 304 -40.96 9.23 4.65
C LEU A 304 -39.62 9.08 3.92
N THR A 305 -38.79 10.11 3.92
CA THR A 305 -37.49 10.08 3.30
C THR A 305 -36.43 9.71 4.35
N SER A 306 -35.40 9.00 3.93
CA SER A 306 -34.26 8.69 4.77
C SER A 306 -32.97 8.91 3.98
N THR A 307 -32.00 9.51 4.61
CA THR A 307 -30.66 9.73 4.06
C THR A 307 -29.58 9.25 5.01
N VAL A 308 -28.41 8.95 4.46
CA VAL A 308 -27.23 8.61 5.23
C VAL A 308 -26.06 9.42 4.70
N GLN A 309 -25.61 10.41 5.48
CA GLN A 309 -24.40 11.17 5.15
C GLN A 309 -23.19 10.48 5.76
N VAL A 310 -22.37 9.85 4.93
CA VAL A 310 -21.17 9.16 5.39
C VAL A 310 -19.95 10.06 5.33
N SER A 311 -19.10 9.92 6.34
CA SER A 311 -17.72 10.41 6.32
C SER A 311 -16.79 9.23 6.08
N CYS A 312 -15.76 9.43 5.26
CA CYS A 312 -14.79 8.42 4.89
C CYS A 312 -13.38 8.95 5.15
N THR A 313 -12.45 8.05 5.44
CA THR A 313 -11.04 8.38 5.59
C THR A 313 -10.21 7.36 4.82
N ASP A 314 -9.10 7.81 4.25
CA ASP A 314 -8.18 6.97 3.51
C ASP A 314 -7.35 6.03 4.41
N LEU A 315 -6.29 5.44 3.87
CA LEU A 315 -5.38 4.52 4.54
C LEU A 315 -4.82 5.05 5.87
N PHE A 316 -4.62 6.36 6.01
CA PHE A 316 -4.07 6.94 7.24
C PHE A 316 -4.93 6.66 8.48
N LYS A 317 -6.25 6.42 8.32
CA LYS A 317 -7.09 5.96 9.42
C LYS A 317 -6.58 4.66 10.04
N GLN A 318 -6.14 3.73 9.21
CA GLN A 318 -5.60 2.44 9.67
C GLN A 318 -4.19 2.60 10.23
N LEU A 319 -3.34 3.39 9.57
CA LEU A 319 -1.99 3.70 10.05
C LEU A 319 -1.99 4.36 11.43
N ASN A 320 -2.90 5.31 11.68
CA ASN A 320 -3.04 5.98 12.98
C ASN A 320 -3.49 5.04 14.12
N LYS A 321 -3.98 3.82 13.79
CA LYS A 321 -4.44 2.84 14.79
C LYS A 321 -3.46 1.70 15.00
N GLN A 322 -2.35 1.68 14.26
CA GLN A 322 -1.32 0.66 14.44
C GLN A 322 -0.71 0.77 15.84
N PRO A 323 -0.39 -0.36 16.47
CA PRO A 323 0.32 -0.35 17.74
C PRO A 323 1.71 0.28 17.58
N VAL A 324 2.28 0.72 18.68
CA VAL A 324 3.69 1.14 18.72
C VAL A 324 4.61 -0.01 18.31
N LEU A 325 5.62 0.32 17.53
CA LEU A 325 6.61 -0.66 17.07
C LEU A 325 7.51 -1.08 18.24
N ARG A 326 7.91 -2.33 18.22
CA ARG A 326 9.01 -2.86 19.03
C ARG A 326 10.34 -2.51 18.38
N SER A 327 11.44 -2.98 18.95
CA SER A 327 12.74 -2.88 18.28
C SER A 327 12.72 -3.54 16.90
N MET A 328 13.61 -3.16 16.02
CA MET A 328 13.63 -3.68 14.64
C MET A 328 13.82 -5.20 14.60
N ALA A 329 14.68 -5.75 15.45
CA ALA A 329 14.86 -7.18 15.59
C ALA A 329 13.54 -7.88 15.98
N ALA A 330 12.81 -7.34 16.96
CA ALA A 330 11.54 -7.90 17.38
C ALA A 330 10.44 -7.75 16.31
N GLN A 331 10.44 -6.64 15.56
CA GLN A 331 9.48 -6.44 14.47
C GLN A 331 9.72 -7.40 13.31
N GLU A 332 10.97 -7.70 12.93
CA GLU A 332 11.26 -8.68 11.87
C GLU A 332 10.82 -10.08 12.29
N ILE A 333 11.12 -10.49 13.53
CA ILE A 333 10.65 -11.77 14.07
C ILE A 333 9.12 -11.88 13.96
N LEU A 334 8.39 -10.84 14.38
CA LEU A 334 6.93 -10.83 14.32
C LEU A 334 6.37 -10.70 12.90
N ALA A 335 7.11 -10.13 11.96
CA ALA A 335 6.71 -9.97 10.56
C ALA A 335 6.98 -11.22 9.69
N THR A 336 7.67 -12.23 10.20
CA THR A 336 7.88 -13.53 9.54
C THR A 336 6.52 -14.15 9.18
N ASN A 337 6.40 -14.79 8.03
CA ASN A 337 5.14 -15.36 7.57
C ASN A 337 5.29 -16.86 7.19
N PRO A 338 4.56 -17.77 7.87
CA PRO A 338 3.77 -17.56 9.08
C PRO A 338 4.63 -17.09 10.26
N GLY A 339 4.03 -16.33 11.18
CA GLY A 339 4.72 -15.78 12.35
C GLY A 339 5.20 -16.82 13.34
N PRO A 340 5.97 -16.43 14.37
CA PRO A 340 6.42 -17.33 15.40
C PRO A 340 5.25 -17.95 16.17
N ALA A 341 5.37 -19.23 16.51
CA ALA A 341 4.44 -19.91 17.42
C ALA A 341 4.52 -19.32 18.83
N VAL A 342 5.71 -18.84 19.22
CA VAL A 342 5.94 -18.14 20.48
C VAL A 342 7.15 -17.20 20.35
N PHE A 343 7.06 -16.03 20.98
CA PHE A 343 8.16 -15.07 21.03
C PHE A 343 8.23 -14.37 22.38
N TYR A 344 9.32 -14.60 23.10
CA TYR A 344 9.69 -13.93 24.34
C TYR A 344 10.79 -12.90 24.04
N PRO A 345 10.45 -11.59 23.91
CA PRO A 345 11.45 -10.56 23.62
C PRO A 345 12.46 -10.37 24.75
N LEU A 346 12.09 -10.67 26.00
CA LEU A 346 12.87 -10.50 27.23
C LEU A 346 13.16 -9.02 27.54
N THR A 347 12.22 -8.14 27.28
CA THR A 347 12.35 -6.67 27.45
C THR A 347 11.49 -6.13 28.61
N GLU A 348 11.08 -6.98 29.51
CA GLU A 348 10.31 -6.64 30.71
C GLU A 348 11.11 -5.72 31.63
N ASP A 349 10.41 -4.92 32.42
CA ASP A 349 11.02 -3.98 33.34
C ASP A 349 11.83 -4.65 34.49
N SER A 350 12.60 -3.85 35.22
CA SER A 350 13.52 -4.35 36.26
C SER A 350 12.82 -5.03 37.45
N ALA A 351 11.52 -4.82 37.64
CA ALA A 351 10.74 -5.44 38.71
C ALA A 351 10.06 -6.75 38.26
N ALA A 352 10.17 -7.13 36.98
CA ALA A 352 9.50 -8.32 36.47
C ALA A 352 10.02 -9.62 37.11
N THR A 353 9.12 -10.53 37.42
CA THR A 353 9.39 -11.85 37.96
C THR A 353 9.13 -12.98 36.96
N SER A 354 8.62 -12.64 35.80
CA SER A 354 8.35 -13.53 34.67
C SER A 354 8.46 -12.77 33.36
N VAL A 355 8.55 -13.50 32.26
CA VAL A 355 8.57 -12.95 30.89
C VAL A 355 7.36 -13.47 30.12
N GLY A 356 6.82 -12.64 29.21
CA GLY A 356 5.61 -12.91 28.48
C GLY A 356 5.80 -13.18 26.99
N ASP A 357 4.91 -14.01 26.42
CA ASP A 357 4.81 -14.18 24.97
C ASP A 357 4.15 -12.95 24.32
N VAL A 358 4.67 -12.57 23.14
CA VAL A 358 4.12 -11.47 22.33
C VAL A 358 3.73 -11.89 20.91
N ALA A 359 3.84 -13.19 20.59
CA ALA A 359 3.38 -13.72 19.29
C ALA A 359 1.85 -13.73 19.17
N GLY A 360 1.13 -13.65 20.30
CA GLY A 360 -0.33 -13.59 20.32
C GLY A 360 -1.01 -14.96 20.28
N THR A 361 -0.28 -16.04 20.46
CA THR A 361 -0.81 -17.42 20.49
C THR A 361 -1.42 -17.82 21.83
N GLY A 362 -1.22 -16.99 22.87
CA GLY A 362 -1.66 -17.27 24.23
C GLY A 362 -0.74 -18.21 25.01
N ALA A 363 0.54 -18.27 24.63
CA ALA A 363 1.53 -19.06 25.33
C ALA A 363 1.69 -18.62 26.79
N GLY A 364 2.02 -19.58 27.67
CA GLY A 364 2.26 -19.33 29.09
C GLY A 364 3.49 -18.46 29.33
N SER A 365 3.49 -17.69 30.42
CA SER A 365 4.66 -16.93 30.87
C SER A 365 5.76 -17.85 31.45
N LEU A 366 7.02 -17.42 31.27
CA LEU A 366 8.15 -18.10 31.90
C LEU A 366 8.54 -17.37 33.19
N ALA A 367 8.58 -18.11 34.30
CA ALA A 367 8.92 -17.57 35.61
C ALA A 367 10.43 -17.58 35.84
N ILE A 368 10.93 -16.61 36.62
CA ILE A 368 12.31 -16.66 37.14
C ILE A 368 12.38 -17.78 38.17
N THR A 369 13.15 -18.83 37.86
CA THR A 369 13.29 -20.04 38.66
C THR A 369 14.68 -20.11 39.32
N GLN A 370 14.75 -20.42 40.61
CA GLN A 370 15.98 -20.58 41.37
C GLN A 370 16.46 -22.02 41.29
N ALA A 371 17.72 -22.20 40.91
CA ALA A 371 18.45 -23.46 41.07
C ALA A 371 19.52 -23.33 42.15
N GLY A 372 19.60 -24.29 43.04
CA GLY A 372 20.55 -24.25 44.17
C GLY A 372 20.43 -22.95 44.99
N THR A 373 21.56 -22.40 45.41
CA THR A 373 21.63 -21.19 46.23
C THR A 373 22.54 -20.11 45.63
N GLY A 374 22.13 -18.84 45.80
CA GLY A 374 22.89 -17.69 45.27
C GLY A 374 22.72 -17.47 43.78
N GLY A 375 23.54 -16.58 43.22
CA GLY A 375 23.41 -16.08 41.87
C GLY A 375 22.21 -15.14 41.68
N SER A 376 22.18 -14.39 40.58
CA SER A 376 21.12 -13.44 40.25
C SER A 376 20.69 -13.55 38.80
N LEU A 377 19.48 -13.11 38.52
CA LEU A 377 18.95 -12.74 37.21
C LEU A 377 18.32 -11.35 37.41
N THR A 378 18.88 -10.38 36.72
CA THR A 378 18.43 -8.98 36.83
C THR A 378 17.80 -8.56 35.50
N MET A 379 16.52 -8.26 35.52
CA MET A 379 15.78 -7.80 34.33
C MET A 379 16.18 -6.38 33.94
N ALA A 380 16.03 -6.02 32.66
CA ALA A 380 16.34 -4.70 32.10
C ALA A 380 17.73 -4.16 32.49
N SER A 381 18.74 -5.01 32.54
CA SER A 381 20.06 -4.68 33.08
C SER A 381 21.19 -4.68 32.05
N ALA A 382 21.08 -5.45 30.99
CA ALA A 382 22.11 -5.54 29.94
C ALA A 382 21.68 -4.76 28.71
N THR A 383 22.64 -4.09 28.06
CA THR A 383 22.43 -3.49 26.73
C THR A 383 22.32 -4.64 25.71
N GLY A 384 21.35 -4.53 24.81
CA GLY A 384 21.06 -5.55 23.82
C GLY A 384 21.99 -5.60 22.60
N PRO A 385 21.63 -6.39 21.58
CA PRO A 385 22.29 -6.30 20.28
C PRO A 385 22.33 -4.86 19.79
N ALA A 386 23.38 -4.49 19.04
CA ALA A 386 23.93 -3.14 18.92
C ALA A 386 22.92 -2.00 18.71
N GLU A 387 21.87 -2.22 17.92
CA GLU A 387 20.96 -1.14 17.51
C GLU A 387 19.51 -1.34 17.99
N THR A 388 19.26 -2.29 18.89
CA THR A 388 17.87 -2.52 19.38
C THR A 388 17.37 -1.40 20.30
N GLY A 389 18.28 -0.72 21.00
CA GLY A 389 17.95 0.32 21.98
C GLY A 389 17.18 -0.17 23.20
N GLU A 390 17.06 -1.51 23.37
CA GLU A 390 16.33 -2.16 24.45
C GLU A 390 17.30 -2.72 25.50
N SER A 391 16.78 -2.95 26.71
CA SER A 391 17.52 -3.57 27.82
C SER A 391 17.00 -4.98 28.06
N TYR A 392 17.93 -5.91 28.33
CA TYR A 392 17.65 -7.33 28.44
C TYR A 392 18.12 -7.89 29.78
N PRO A 393 17.75 -9.13 30.17
CA PRO A 393 18.15 -9.71 31.42
C PRO A 393 19.63 -10.04 31.42
N ALA A 394 20.28 -9.77 32.56
CA ALA A 394 21.63 -10.23 32.88
C ALA A 394 21.57 -11.42 33.86
N PHE A 395 22.09 -12.55 33.43
CA PHE A 395 22.20 -13.77 34.18
C PHE A 395 23.58 -13.81 34.83
N ALA A 396 23.64 -13.93 36.14
CA ALA A 396 24.88 -14.00 36.93
C ALA A 396 24.80 -15.14 37.95
N PRO A 397 24.93 -16.42 37.51
CA PRO A 397 24.91 -17.55 38.40
C PRO A 397 26.21 -17.61 39.26
N SER A 398 26.12 -18.10 40.47
CA SER A 398 27.34 -18.37 41.33
C SER A 398 28.10 -19.60 40.89
N SER A 399 27.47 -20.52 40.15
CA SER A 399 28.10 -21.68 39.51
C SER A 399 27.22 -22.21 38.38
N ALA A 400 27.64 -23.26 37.66
CA ALA A 400 26.84 -23.89 36.63
C ALA A 400 25.50 -24.50 37.12
N THR A 401 25.33 -24.64 38.43
CA THR A 401 24.17 -25.27 39.08
C THR A 401 23.54 -24.42 40.19
N ASN A 402 24.09 -23.24 40.47
CA ASN A 402 23.57 -22.33 41.49
C ASN A 402 23.32 -20.95 40.88
N GLY A 403 22.07 -20.56 40.73
CA GLY A 403 21.67 -19.29 40.13
C GLY A 403 20.20 -19.29 39.65
N LYS A 404 19.88 -18.39 38.75
CA LYS A 404 18.49 -18.22 38.24
C LYS A 404 18.46 -18.41 36.74
N TYR A 405 17.33 -18.90 36.25
CA TYR A 405 17.01 -19.09 34.86
C TYR A 405 15.47 -18.86 34.63
N LEU A 406 15.02 -18.77 33.40
CA LEU A 406 13.60 -18.67 33.10
C LEU A 406 13.06 -20.05 32.71
N ALA A 407 11.89 -20.41 33.20
CA ALA A 407 11.26 -21.68 32.86
C ALA A 407 9.73 -21.59 32.95
N GLY A 408 9.04 -22.32 32.08
CA GLY A 408 7.58 -22.41 32.08
C GLY A 408 7.03 -23.37 31.04
N ASP A 409 5.75 -23.61 31.14
CA ASP A 409 4.96 -24.38 30.20
C ASP A 409 4.28 -23.41 29.22
N MET A 410 4.59 -23.52 27.93
CA MET A 410 4.02 -22.68 26.88
C MET A 410 2.56 -23.03 26.54
N GLY A 411 2.10 -24.23 26.96
CA GLY A 411 0.71 -24.68 26.79
C GLY A 411 0.47 -25.59 25.58
N ALA A 412 -0.68 -26.23 25.58
CA ALA A 412 -1.03 -27.26 24.59
C ALA A 412 -1.24 -26.68 23.16
N ALA A 413 -1.71 -25.46 23.05
CA ALA A 413 -1.88 -24.80 21.73
C ALA A 413 -0.53 -24.58 21.02
N VAL A 414 0.51 -24.19 21.76
CA VAL A 414 1.89 -24.07 21.23
C VAL A 414 2.45 -25.45 20.91
N GLU A 415 2.24 -26.45 21.78
CA GLU A 415 2.64 -27.84 21.56
C GLU A 415 2.12 -28.38 20.24
N GLU A 416 0.83 -28.13 19.92
CA GLU A 416 0.19 -28.56 18.68
C GLU A 416 0.92 -28.00 17.45
N VAL A 417 1.15 -26.67 17.43
CA VAL A 417 1.86 -26.01 16.33
C VAL A 417 3.28 -26.52 16.16
N LEU A 418 4.02 -26.70 17.26
CA LEU A 418 5.40 -27.18 17.21
C LEU A 418 5.52 -28.65 16.84
N THR A 419 4.57 -29.49 17.24
CA THR A 419 4.59 -30.94 16.97
C THR A 419 4.34 -31.27 15.51
N GLU A 420 3.47 -30.52 14.84
CA GLU A 420 3.14 -30.77 13.43
C GLU A 420 4.30 -30.49 12.47
N ASN A 421 5.22 -29.57 12.84
CA ASN A 421 6.18 -29.00 11.91
C ASN A 421 7.65 -29.02 12.40
N TRP A 422 7.95 -29.61 13.51
CA TRP A 422 9.28 -29.62 14.19
C TRP A 422 9.87 -28.22 14.40
N PRO A 423 10.06 -27.79 15.64
CA PRO A 423 10.34 -26.40 15.97
C PRO A 423 11.68 -25.92 15.44
N VAL A 424 11.66 -24.66 15.02
CA VAL A 424 12.86 -23.86 14.76
C VAL A 424 13.07 -22.94 15.95
N PHE A 425 14.29 -22.90 16.49
CA PHE A 425 14.70 -22.05 17.60
C PHE A 425 15.43 -20.83 17.06
N GLU A 426 15.14 -19.67 17.58
CA GLU A 426 15.87 -18.44 17.32
C GLU A 426 16.17 -17.75 18.64
N ALA A 427 17.39 -17.26 18.80
CA ALA A 427 17.79 -16.51 19.99
C ALA A 427 18.99 -15.60 19.71
N TRP A 428 19.07 -14.50 20.46
CA TRP A 428 20.29 -13.71 20.62
C TRP A 428 20.92 -14.00 21.97
N PHE A 429 22.24 -14.11 22.02
CA PHE A 429 22.96 -14.39 23.26
C PHE A 429 24.31 -13.68 23.34
N GLN A 430 24.74 -13.41 24.55
CA GLN A 430 26.06 -12.83 24.88
C GLN A 430 26.64 -13.52 26.09
N THR A 431 27.88 -13.99 26.00
CA THR A 431 28.60 -14.61 27.13
C THR A 431 30.12 -14.58 26.93
N SER A 432 30.85 -14.67 28.03
CA SER A 432 32.28 -14.98 28.04
C SER A 432 32.55 -16.34 28.70
N THR A 433 31.54 -17.17 28.92
CA THR A 433 31.63 -18.42 29.68
C THR A 433 31.17 -19.59 28.82
N THR A 434 32.02 -20.63 28.73
CA THR A 434 31.70 -21.88 28.01
C THR A 434 30.91 -22.87 28.88
N GLY A 435 30.39 -23.94 28.28
CA GLY A 435 29.66 -25.01 28.97
C GLY A 435 28.30 -24.57 29.52
N ARG A 436 27.55 -23.71 28.79
CA ARG A 436 26.29 -23.08 29.23
C ARG A 436 25.17 -23.35 28.25
N ALA A 437 23.93 -23.53 28.75
CA ALA A 437 22.74 -23.70 27.94
C ALA A 437 22.10 -22.36 27.65
N ILE A 438 21.79 -22.11 26.36
CA ILE A 438 21.08 -20.91 25.87
C ILE A 438 19.60 -21.13 26.05
N VAL A 439 19.05 -22.13 25.34
CA VAL A 439 17.63 -22.47 25.31
C VAL A 439 17.47 -23.98 25.38
N GLY A 440 16.52 -24.46 26.18
CA GLY A 440 16.13 -25.86 26.24
C GLY A 440 14.65 -26.04 26.07
N LEU A 441 14.23 -26.90 25.15
CA LEU A 441 12.84 -27.23 24.86
C LEU A 441 12.60 -28.71 25.15
N ALA A 442 11.49 -29.02 25.83
CA ALA A 442 11.18 -30.39 26.24
C ALA A 442 9.67 -30.68 26.15
N SER A 443 9.32 -31.96 25.98
CA SER A 443 8.00 -32.48 26.27
C SER A 443 7.64 -32.33 27.76
N ALA A 444 6.33 -32.39 28.08
CA ALA A 444 5.88 -32.20 29.45
C ALA A 444 6.43 -33.24 30.43
N ASP A 445 6.72 -34.45 29.97
CA ASP A 445 7.32 -35.55 30.72
C ASP A 445 8.87 -35.64 30.61
N PHE A 446 9.47 -34.69 29.84
CA PHE A 446 10.90 -34.67 29.53
C PHE A 446 11.40 -35.90 28.76
N HIS A 447 10.52 -36.59 28.04
CA HIS A 447 10.90 -37.70 27.16
C HIS A 447 11.69 -37.18 25.95
N ASP A 448 11.18 -36.15 25.29
CA ASP A 448 11.80 -35.47 24.15
C ASP A 448 12.40 -34.12 24.56
N VAL A 449 13.70 -33.99 24.41
CA VAL A 449 14.45 -32.82 24.88
C VAL A 449 15.45 -32.37 23.82
N HIS A 450 15.52 -31.05 23.58
CA HIS A 450 16.59 -30.41 22.81
C HIS A 450 17.11 -29.20 23.58
N VAL A 451 18.39 -29.08 23.69
CA VAL A 451 19.08 -27.98 24.37
C VAL A 451 20.15 -27.42 23.44
N LEU A 452 19.97 -26.18 23.02
CA LEU A 452 21.00 -25.39 22.33
C LEU A 452 21.95 -24.82 23.38
N SER A 453 23.23 -25.10 23.26
CA SER A 453 24.23 -24.73 24.27
C SER A 453 25.58 -24.36 23.66
N ILE A 454 26.43 -23.68 24.45
CA ILE A 454 27.86 -23.52 24.14
C ILE A 454 28.61 -24.61 24.80
N GLY A 455 29.36 -25.40 24.04
CA GLY A 455 30.23 -26.47 24.52
C GLY A 455 31.48 -25.99 25.31
N ALA A 456 32.21 -26.89 25.88
CA ALA A 456 33.45 -26.58 26.62
C ALA A 456 34.54 -25.95 25.73
N SER A 457 34.52 -26.24 24.42
CA SER A 457 35.41 -25.66 23.40
C SER A 457 35.07 -24.22 23.01
N GLY A 458 33.87 -23.71 23.38
CA GLY A 458 33.35 -22.40 22.96
C GLY A 458 32.57 -22.43 21.66
N GLY A 459 32.41 -23.57 21.00
CA GLY A 459 31.53 -23.78 19.85
C GLY A 459 30.11 -24.07 20.30
N LEU A 460 29.15 -23.90 19.39
CA LEU A 460 27.75 -24.29 19.60
C LEU A 460 27.62 -25.83 19.56
N GLN A 461 26.67 -26.38 20.29
CA GLN A 461 26.29 -27.78 20.28
C GLN A 461 24.80 -27.95 20.57
N ILE A 462 24.23 -29.06 20.10
CA ILE A 462 22.89 -29.51 20.44
C ILE A 462 23.01 -30.70 21.40
N GLU A 463 22.27 -30.67 22.48
CA GLU A 463 22.17 -31.79 23.42
C GLU A 463 20.72 -32.29 23.39
N TRP A 464 20.50 -33.58 23.18
CA TRP A 464 19.15 -34.09 22.91
C TRP A 464 18.92 -35.49 23.48
N THR A 465 17.65 -35.83 23.69
CA THR A 465 17.16 -37.21 23.89
C THR A 465 15.73 -37.31 23.39
N THR A 466 15.31 -38.48 22.95
CA THR A 466 13.95 -38.85 22.56
C THR A 466 13.48 -40.17 23.19
N ASP A 467 14.11 -40.58 24.30
CA ASP A 467 13.83 -41.84 25.01
C ASP A 467 13.66 -41.63 26.52
N GLY A 468 13.56 -40.39 26.98
CA GLY A 468 13.41 -40.05 28.39
C GLY A 468 14.65 -40.23 29.24
N LEU A 469 15.81 -40.49 28.64
CA LEU A 469 17.07 -40.70 29.40
C LEU A 469 17.52 -39.40 30.08
N SER A 470 18.08 -39.53 31.27
CA SER A 470 18.60 -38.38 32.01
C SER A 470 19.93 -37.83 31.42
N THR A 471 20.62 -38.64 30.65
CA THR A 471 21.87 -38.27 29.98
C THR A 471 21.54 -37.89 28.54
N LEU A 472 21.79 -36.62 28.17
CA LEU A 472 21.57 -36.14 26.82
C LEU A 472 22.73 -36.55 25.91
N THR A 473 22.39 -36.95 24.68
CA THR A 473 23.38 -37.09 23.60
C THR A 473 23.89 -35.70 23.23
N VAL A 474 25.18 -35.55 23.01
CA VAL A 474 25.79 -34.26 22.64
C VAL A 474 26.26 -34.33 21.21
N GLU A 475 25.77 -33.43 20.38
CA GLU A 475 26.16 -33.23 18.99
C GLU A 475 26.90 -31.89 18.86
N PRO A 476 28.24 -31.89 18.77
CA PRO A 476 29.02 -30.68 18.53
C PRO A 476 28.82 -30.21 17.12
N LEU A 477 28.59 -28.90 16.94
CA LEU A 477 28.40 -28.31 15.62
C LEU A 477 29.74 -27.96 14.97
N SER A 478 29.79 -28.07 13.65
CA SER A 478 30.84 -27.51 12.82
C SER A 478 30.79 -25.96 12.91
N GLY A 479 31.93 -25.29 12.72
CA GLY A 479 31.96 -23.84 12.68
C GLY A 479 32.83 -23.20 13.76
N PRO A 480 32.67 -21.89 14.02
CA PRO A 480 33.50 -21.16 14.97
C PRO A 480 33.41 -21.68 16.40
N THR A 481 34.52 -21.63 17.11
CA THR A 481 34.61 -21.94 18.55
C THR A 481 34.78 -20.69 19.41
N THR A 482 34.34 -19.54 18.90
CA THR A 482 34.60 -18.21 19.50
C THR A 482 33.32 -17.52 19.98
N PHE A 483 32.24 -18.25 20.19
CA PHE A 483 30.98 -17.69 20.64
C PHE A 483 30.94 -17.22 22.10
N ALA A 484 31.92 -17.62 22.91
CA ALA A 484 32.09 -17.14 24.29
C ALA A 484 33.06 -15.96 24.37
N ASN A 485 32.97 -14.98 23.47
CA ASN A 485 33.88 -13.84 23.33
C ASN A 485 33.37 -12.55 24.00
N GLY A 486 32.17 -12.56 24.58
CA GLY A 486 31.54 -11.41 25.18
C GLY A 486 30.78 -10.52 24.21
N ALA A 487 30.77 -10.83 22.91
CA ALA A 487 29.93 -10.15 21.92
C ALA A 487 28.51 -10.77 21.85
N TRP A 488 27.57 -10.02 21.31
CA TRP A 488 26.27 -10.55 20.95
C TRP A 488 26.38 -11.41 19.69
N HIS A 489 25.72 -12.58 19.73
CA HIS A 489 25.56 -13.50 18.61
C HIS A 489 24.12 -13.87 18.40
N HIS A 490 23.78 -14.12 17.17
CA HIS A 490 22.46 -14.60 16.73
C HIS A 490 22.56 -16.08 16.36
N VAL A 491 21.60 -16.89 16.77
CA VAL A 491 21.56 -18.31 16.43
C VAL A 491 20.15 -18.73 16.02
N VAL A 492 20.07 -19.54 14.96
CA VAL A 492 18.86 -20.24 14.52
C VAL A 492 19.17 -21.72 14.39
N TYR A 493 18.35 -22.57 14.99
CA TYR A 493 18.44 -24.03 14.89
C TYR A 493 17.11 -24.61 14.38
N ASP A 494 17.16 -25.30 13.26
CA ASP A 494 16.04 -26.02 12.67
C ASP A 494 16.17 -27.51 13.02
N GLN A 495 15.22 -28.03 13.82
CA GLN A 495 15.20 -29.43 14.20
C GLN A 495 14.94 -30.37 13.02
N TYR A 496 14.15 -29.95 12.02
CA TYR A 496 13.77 -30.80 10.91
C TYR A 496 14.91 -31.09 9.94
N THR A 497 15.57 -30.03 9.49
CA THR A 497 16.70 -30.16 8.56
C THR A 497 18.02 -30.46 9.25
N GLY A 498 18.09 -30.34 10.58
CA GLY A 498 19.33 -30.42 11.35
C GLY A 498 20.30 -29.31 10.94
N SER A 499 19.80 -28.13 10.61
CA SER A 499 20.63 -27.00 10.16
C SER A 499 20.74 -25.94 11.24
N VAL A 500 21.94 -25.35 11.36
CA VAL A 500 22.20 -24.28 12.33
C VAL A 500 22.85 -23.09 11.64
N TRP A 501 22.31 -21.93 11.87
CA TRP A 501 22.87 -20.64 11.46
C TRP A 501 23.37 -19.88 12.68
N ALA A 502 24.52 -19.26 12.53
CA ALA A 502 25.05 -18.32 13.51
C ALA A 502 25.44 -17.02 12.79
N ASP A 503 25.06 -15.88 13.37
CA ASP A 503 25.34 -14.55 12.83
C ASP A 503 24.94 -14.39 11.36
N GLY A 504 23.75 -14.92 11.02
CA GLY A 504 23.18 -14.88 9.67
C GLY A 504 23.78 -15.88 8.66
N VAL A 505 24.76 -16.71 9.07
CA VAL A 505 25.46 -17.63 8.18
C VAL A 505 25.21 -19.10 8.60
N LEU A 506 24.95 -19.98 7.63
CA LEU A 506 24.82 -21.42 7.85
C LEU A 506 26.20 -21.97 8.33
N ILE A 507 26.27 -22.53 9.54
CA ILE A 507 27.50 -23.08 10.12
C ILE A 507 27.52 -24.60 10.10
N ASP A 508 26.35 -25.26 10.15
CA ASP A 508 26.22 -26.70 10.05
C ASP A 508 24.89 -27.11 9.44
N SER A 509 24.84 -28.33 8.88
CA SER A 509 23.64 -28.85 8.25
C SER A 509 23.59 -30.38 8.30
N ALA A 510 22.37 -30.92 8.36
CA ALA A 510 22.13 -32.35 8.45
C ALA A 510 22.82 -33.01 9.63
N ILE A 511 22.86 -32.30 10.76
CA ILE A 511 23.40 -32.84 12.01
C ILE A 511 22.58 -34.08 12.45
N ALA A 512 23.27 -35.05 13.09
CA ALA A 512 22.67 -36.32 13.46
C ALA A 512 21.84 -36.23 14.76
N VAL A 513 20.80 -35.38 14.73
CA VAL A 513 19.87 -35.17 15.84
C VAL A 513 18.48 -35.73 15.45
N VAL A 514 17.87 -36.49 16.37
CA VAL A 514 16.48 -36.95 16.19
C VAL A 514 15.55 -35.89 16.72
N TYR A 515 14.51 -35.53 15.93
CA TYR A 515 13.58 -34.50 16.34
C TYR A 515 12.71 -34.90 17.52
N GLY A 516 12.37 -33.91 18.36
CA GLY A 516 11.45 -34.09 19.48
C GLY A 516 10.00 -33.91 19.12
N TYR A 517 9.12 -34.58 19.85
CA TYR A 517 7.69 -34.45 19.76
C TYR A 517 7.10 -33.88 21.05
N HIS A 518 5.90 -33.31 20.97
CA HIS A 518 5.14 -32.82 22.13
C HIS A 518 5.91 -31.82 23.02
N GLN A 519 6.79 -31.05 22.42
CA GLN A 519 7.65 -30.10 23.14
C GLN A 519 6.87 -28.82 23.49
N ARG A 520 6.83 -28.48 24.80
CA ARG A 520 6.13 -27.30 25.30
C ARG A 520 6.73 -26.69 26.57
N ILE A 521 7.68 -27.37 27.20
CA ILE A 521 8.36 -26.85 28.39
C ILE A 521 9.62 -26.12 27.94
N LEU A 522 9.65 -24.81 28.17
CA LEU A 522 10.74 -23.94 27.72
C LEU A 522 11.60 -23.50 28.90
N HIS A 523 12.90 -23.56 28.68
CA HIS A 523 13.96 -23.10 29.61
C HIS A 523 14.84 -22.09 28.86
N ILE A 524 15.09 -20.92 29.43
CA ILE A 524 16.02 -19.93 28.89
C ILE A 524 17.10 -19.61 29.92
N GLY A 525 18.38 -19.67 29.53
CA GLY A 525 19.52 -19.39 30.39
C GLY A 525 19.84 -20.50 31.35
N GLY A 526 19.59 -21.75 30.94
CA GLY A 526 19.86 -22.95 31.70
C GLY A 526 18.94 -24.10 31.31
N TYR A 527 19.19 -25.30 31.75
CA TYR A 527 18.31 -26.45 31.55
C TYR A 527 18.14 -27.24 32.85
N ARG A 528 16.92 -27.29 33.41
CA ARG A 528 16.57 -27.99 34.66
C ARG A 528 17.51 -27.65 35.82
N GLY A 529 17.92 -26.38 35.95
CA GLY A 529 18.80 -25.89 36.98
C GLY A 529 20.29 -26.28 36.82
N THR A 530 20.67 -26.71 35.63
CA THR A 530 22.08 -27.02 35.29
C THR A 530 22.55 -26.14 34.12
N ARG A 531 23.86 -26.02 33.93
CA ARG A 531 24.48 -25.24 32.84
C ARG A 531 23.94 -23.82 32.75
N LEU A 532 23.71 -23.21 33.92
CA LEU A 532 23.12 -21.89 34.06
C LEU A 532 23.93 -20.83 33.33
N TRP A 533 23.23 -20.00 32.53
CA TRP A 533 23.83 -18.98 31.70
C TRP A 533 24.56 -17.91 32.53
N ASN A 534 25.69 -17.44 32.04
CA ASN A 534 26.43 -16.31 32.58
C ASN A 534 26.64 -15.28 31.46
N GLY A 535 25.85 -14.23 31.45
CA GLY A 535 25.77 -13.24 30.37
C GLY A 535 24.34 -12.79 30.13
N SER A 536 23.98 -12.49 28.89
CA SER A 536 22.64 -12.01 28.52
C SER A 536 22.04 -12.84 27.38
N ILE A 537 20.72 -12.93 27.34
CA ILE A 537 19.93 -13.54 26.26
C ILE A 537 18.82 -12.56 25.88
N ALA A 538 18.51 -12.46 24.59
CA ALA A 538 17.50 -11.60 24.06
C ALA A 538 16.69 -12.32 22.97
N GLY A 539 15.43 -11.95 22.78
CA GLY A 539 14.63 -12.31 21.63
C GLY A 539 14.55 -13.80 21.33
N VAL A 540 13.98 -14.60 22.25
CA VAL A 540 13.81 -16.05 22.05
C VAL A 540 12.49 -16.32 21.35
N ALA A 541 12.56 -16.83 20.12
CA ALA A 541 11.41 -17.20 19.30
C ALA A 541 11.44 -18.69 18.91
N MET A 542 10.24 -19.24 18.68
CA MET A 542 10.08 -20.57 18.11
C MET A 542 9.02 -20.56 17.04
N TYR A 543 9.32 -21.28 15.96
CA TYR A 543 8.45 -21.36 14.78
C TYR A 543 8.06 -22.82 14.54
N GLY A 544 6.88 -23.02 13.95
CA GLY A 544 6.39 -24.35 13.62
C GLY A 544 6.98 -24.94 12.35
N ALA A 545 7.73 -24.15 11.56
CA ALA A 545 8.33 -24.64 10.31
C ALA A 545 9.53 -23.77 9.90
N PHE A 546 10.55 -24.40 9.34
CA PHE A 546 11.74 -23.71 8.80
C PHE A 546 11.37 -22.66 7.74
N SER A 547 10.40 -22.96 6.88
CA SER A 547 9.96 -22.04 5.82
C SER A 547 9.45 -20.70 6.34
N SER A 548 9.05 -20.63 7.62
CA SER A 548 8.60 -19.38 8.23
C SER A 548 9.74 -18.43 8.61
N VAL A 549 10.93 -18.93 8.85
CA VAL A 549 12.10 -18.11 9.26
C VAL A 549 13.29 -18.24 8.30
N GLY A 550 13.36 -19.31 7.52
CA GLY A 550 14.53 -19.64 6.69
C GLY A 550 14.94 -18.58 5.69
N ALA A 551 13.96 -17.89 5.08
CA ALA A 551 14.21 -16.79 4.16
C ALA A 551 14.63 -15.48 4.87
N ASP A 552 14.35 -15.35 6.17
CA ASP A 552 14.45 -14.09 6.92
C ASP A 552 15.64 -14.05 7.89
N ILE A 553 16.42 -15.15 8.00
CA ILE A 553 17.53 -15.26 8.96
C ILE A 553 18.53 -14.09 8.84
N ALA A 554 18.94 -13.76 7.61
CA ALA A 554 19.88 -12.67 7.37
C ALA A 554 19.25 -11.30 7.70
N THR A 555 17.95 -11.15 7.46
CA THR A 555 17.18 -9.95 7.78
C THR A 555 17.07 -9.75 9.29
N HIS A 556 16.77 -10.81 10.05
CA HIS A 556 16.73 -10.77 11.52
C HIS A 556 18.10 -10.40 12.12
N TYR A 557 19.17 -10.98 11.59
CA TYR A 557 20.53 -10.64 11.99
C TYR A 557 20.89 -9.19 11.72
N THR A 558 20.58 -8.70 10.49
CA THR A 558 20.81 -7.31 10.09
C THR A 558 20.03 -6.34 10.97
N ALA A 559 18.76 -6.64 11.25
CA ALA A 559 17.92 -5.82 12.13
C ALA A 559 18.50 -5.67 13.53
N GLY A 560 19.01 -6.76 14.11
CA GLY A 560 19.59 -6.76 15.45
C GLY A 560 20.98 -6.09 15.53
N THR A 561 21.78 -6.16 14.47
CA THR A 561 23.15 -5.64 14.45
C THR A 561 23.26 -4.20 13.98
N THR A 562 22.43 -3.77 13.03
CA THR A 562 22.54 -2.46 12.39
C THR A 562 21.35 -1.53 12.65
N GLY A 563 20.21 -2.06 13.11
CA GLY A 563 18.95 -1.31 13.21
C GLY A 563 18.57 -0.66 11.86
N TYR A 564 19.00 -1.27 10.76
CA TYR A 564 18.88 -0.74 9.39
C TYR A 564 19.55 0.63 9.20
N SER A 565 20.65 0.90 9.88
CA SER A 565 21.48 2.07 9.60
C SER A 565 22.06 2.00 8.18
N GLY A 566 21.89 3.07 7.41
CA GLY A 566 22.31 3.16 6.01
C GLY A 566 21.26 2.65 5.00
N GLU A 567 20.13 2.14 5.46
CA GLU A 567 18.96 1.88 4.61
C GLU A 567 18.52 3.16 3.91
N THR A 568 18.08 3.06 2.64
CA THR A 568 17.56 4.22 1.93
C THR A 568 16.16 4.61 2.44
N ALA A 569 15.77 5.84 2.20
CA ALA A 569 14.49 6.36 2.69
C ALA A 569 13.28 5.58 2.16
N ASP A 570 13.30 5.21 0.88
CA ASP A 570 12.26 4.41 0.22
C ASP A 570 12.20 2.98 0.77
N ASP A 571 13.35 2.29 0.92
CA ASP A 571 13.43 0.96 1.51
C ASP A 571 12.83 0.95 2.93
N ARG A 572 13.09 2.02 3.73
CA ARG A 572 12.51 2.15 5.07
C ARG A 572 10.99 2.33 5.02
N ILE A 573 10.47 3.13 4.10
CA ILE A 573 9.02 3.29 3.92
C ILE A 573 8.39 1.95 3.53
N GLU A 574 9.00 1.19 2.62
CA GLU A 574 8.52 -0.14 2.22
C GLU A 574 8.53 -1.12 3.40
N ARG A 575 9.61 -1.15 4.18
CA ARG A 575 9.73 -2.00 5.36
C ARG A 575 8.70 -1.65 6.44
N LEU A 576 8.52 -0.37 6.77
CA LEU A 576 7.50 0.09 7.73
C LEU A 576 6.08 -0.20 7.24
N SER A 577 5.85 -0.15 5.92
CA SER A 577 4.57 -0.51 5.31
C SER A 577 4.27 -2.00 5.48
N ARG A 578 5.28 -2.86 5.34
CA ARG A 578 5.16 -4.30 5.63
C ARG A 578 4.76 -4.56 7.08
N TYR A 579 5.36 -3.86 8.05
CA TYR A 579 4.96 -3.97 9.46
C TYR A 579 3.52 -3.51 9.72
N ALA A 580 3.06 -2.52 8.98
CA ALA A 580 1.69 -2.01 9.04
C ALA A 580 0.70 -2.81 8.17
N GLN A 581 1.14 -3.90 7.53
CA GLN A 581 0.33 -4.73 6.62
C GLN A 581 -0.22 -3.96 5.41
N ILE A 582 0.54 -3.02 4.88
CA ILE A 582 0.20 -2.28 3.68
C ILE A 582 0.90 -2.95 2.50
N ALA A 583 0.10 -3.51 1.59
CA ALA A 583 0.61 -4.33 0.50
C ALA A 583 1.20 -3.54 -0.68
N SER A 584 0.94 -2.23 -0.78
CA SER A 584 1.34 -1.43 -1.94
C SER A 584 1.97 -0.11 -1.50
N VAL A 585 3.19 0.12 -1.96
CA VAL A 585 3.87 1.41 -1.87
C VAL A 585 4.31 1.81 -3.28
N SER A 586 3.94 3.00 -3.72
CA SER A 586 4.40 3.59 -4.98
C SER A 586 5.51 4.58 -4.67
N VAL A 587 6.76 4.18 -4.93
CA VAL A 587 7.92 5.06 -4.82
C VAL A 587 8.05 5.87 -6.11
N GLN A 588 8.17 7.20 -5.98
CA GLN A 588 8.29 8.13 -7.09
C GLN A 588 9.52 9.04 -6.88
N GLY A 589 10.25 9.26 -7.96
CA GLY A 589 11.54 9.95 -7.93
C GLY A 589 12.70 8.95 -7.78
N THR A 590 13.91 9.44 -7.87
CA THR A 590 15.14 8.62 -7.91
C THR A 590 16.21 9.05 -6.90
N VAL A 591 15.92 10.08 -6.10
CA VAL A 591 16.86 10.56 -5.06
C VAL A 591 16.39 10.04 -3.72
N HIS A 592 17.12 9.07 -3.18
CA HIS A 592 16.83 8.45 -1.91
C HIS A 592 18.08 8.45 -1.04
N ASP A 593 18.00 9.13 0.11
CA ASP A 593 19.13 9.25 1.01
C ASP A 593 19.28 8.04 1.93
N PRO A 594 20.50 7.62 2.22
CA PRO A 594 20.75 6.70 3.32
C PRO A 594 20.45 7.40 4.65
N ILE A 595 19.72 6.73 5.52
CA ILE A 595 19.29 7.25 6.81
C ILE A 595 19.87 6.46 7.98
N ALA A 596 20.00 7.11 9.13
CA ALA A 596 20.54 6.51 10.33
C ALA A 596 19.61 5.40 10.87
N SER A 597 20.11 4.61 11.81
CA SER A 597 19.31 3.60 12.53
C SER A 597 17.96 4.17 12.97
N GLN A 598 16.91 3.36 12.90
CA GLN A 598 15.56 3.77 13.24
C GLN A 598 15.40 4.19 14.70
N GLY A 599 16.34 3.81 15.56
CA GLY A 599 16.29 4.08 17.00
C GLY A 599 15.44 3.07 17.78
N PRO A 600 15.17 3.35 19.05
CA PRO A 600 14.52 2.41 19.96
C PRO A 600 13.04 2.20 19.64
N ALA A 601 12.43 1.19 20.30
CA ALA A 601 11.00 0.96 20.31
C ALA A 601 10.19 2.17 20.83
N GLY A 602 8.89 2.17 20.63
CA GLY A 602 7.96 3.11 21.26
C GLY A 602 7.32 4.15 20.36
N SER A 603 7.59 4.14 19.03
CA SER A 603 6.89 4.97 18.04
C SER A 603 6.00 4.13 17.15
N THR A 604 4.94 4.71 16.57
CA THR A 604 4.10 4.03 15.59
C THR A 604 4.79 3.96 14.22
N ALA A 605 4.34 3.05 13.35
CA ALA A 605 4.84 2.98 11.98
C ALA A 605 4.68 4.32 11.25
N LEU A 606 3.54 4.99 11.41
CA LEU A 606 3.30 6.30 10.80
C LEU A 606 4.27 7.37 11.32
N SER A 607 4.50 7.42 12.63
CA SER A 607 5.48 8.36 13.20
C SER A 607 6.88 8.16 12.61
N ARG A 608 7.30 6.91 12.46
CA ARG A 608 8.59 6.58 11.82
C ARG A 608 8.63 6.93 10.33
N MET A 609 7.52 6.72 9.60
CA MET A 609 7.40 7.15 8.20
C MET A 609 7.49 8.68 8.08
N ARG A 610 6.91 9.43 9.01
CA ARG A 610 7.00 10.91 9.04
C ARG A 610 8.43 11.38 9.34
N GLU A 611 9.15 10.69 10.20
CA GLU A 611 10.59 10.98 10.43
C GLU A 611 11.41 10.80 9.13
N VAL A 612 11.10 9.78 8.32
CA VAL A 612 11.73 9.57 7.01
C VAL A 612 11.36 10.69 6.04
N GLU A 613 10.07 11.01 5.93
CA GLU A 613 9.54 12.09 5.09
C GLU A 613 10.25 13.42 5.40
N GLY A 614 10.36 13.79 6.69
CA GLY A 614 11.04 14.99 7.13
C GLY A 614 12.55 14.96 6.88
N THR A 615 13.18 13.79 7.05
CA THR A 615 14.64 13.62 6.83
C THR A 615 15.04 13.83 5.37
N GLU A 616 14.19 13.40 4.44
CA GLU A 616 14.45 13.52 3.00
C GLU A 616 13.77 14.75 2.36
N SER A 617 12.99 15.53 3.09
CA SER A 617 12.09 16.54 2.55
C SER A 617 11.16 15.97 1.45
N ALA A 618 10.71 14.76 1.67
CA ALA A 618 9.85 13.97 0.78
C ALA A 618 8.36 14.30 0.99
N ARG A 619 7.49 13.60 0.26
CA ARG A 619 6.04 13.62 0.47
C ARG A 619 5.51 12.20 0.63
N LEU A 620 4.71 12.00 1.68
CA LEU A 620 4.07 10.73 1.97
C LEU A 620 2.55 10.92 2.08
N PHE A 621 1.78 10.23 1.25
CA PHE A 621 0.32 10.31 1.25
C PHE A 621 -0.33 8.99 0.80
N ALA A 622 -1.63 8.83 1.06
CA ALA A 622 -2.36 7.65 0.64
C ALA A 622 -2.66 7.69 -0.87
N SER A 623 -2.65 6.54 -1.53
CA SER A 623 -3.10 6.42 -2.92
C SER A 623 -4.60 6.72 -3.03
N ARG A 624 -5.01 7.41 -4.09
CA ARG A 624 -6.43 7.65 -4.40
C ARG A 624 -7.09 6.53 -5.21
N SER A 625 -6.29 5.56 -5.68
CA SER A 625 -6.76 4.48 -6.55
C SER A 625 -6.75 3.09 -5.91
N THR A 626 -5.96 2.89 -4.86
CA THR A 626 -5.78 1.58 -4.22
C THR A 626 -5.48 1.73 -2.74
N TYR A 627 -5.57 0.62 -1.99
CA TYR A 627 -5.12 0.56 -0.60
C TYR A 627 -3.59 0.52 -0.55
N GLY A 628 -2.98 1.69 -0.58
CA GLY A 628 -1.52 1.83 -0.63
C GLY A 628 -1.04 3.24 -0.31
N LEU A 629 0.27 3.36 -0.17
CA LEU A 629 0.97 4.62 0.03
C LEU A 629 1.64 5.10 -1.25
N VAL A 630 1.81 6.39 -1.36
CA VAL A 630 2.68 7.04 -2.35
C VAL A 630 3.78 7.77 -1.58
N TYR A 631 5.02 7.45 -1.90
CA TYR A 631 6.19 8.12 -1.38
C TYR A 631 6.93 8.82 -2.52
N GLN A 632 7.03 10.14 -2.43
CA GLN A 632 7.69 10.98 -3.44
C GLN A 632 8.96 11.57 -2.85
N SER A 633 10.12 11.22 -3.43
CA SER A 633 11.38 11.82 -3.03
C SER A 633 11.45 13.30 -3.44
N ARG A 634 12.27 14.08 -2.75
CA ARG A 634 12.42 15.52 -3.03
C ARG A 634 12.82 15.82 -4.48
N GLY A 635 13.61 14.93 -5.09
CA GLY A 635 14.10 15.09 -6.46
C GLY A 635 13.01 15.12 -7.51
N LEU A 636 11.83 14.56 -7.23
CA LEU A 636 10.69 14.60 -8.15
C LEU A 636 10.23 16.03 -8.48
N ARG A 637 10.40 16.96 -7.52
CA ARG A 637 9.94 18.35 -7.64
C ARG A 637 11.00 19.29 -8.20
N TYR A 638 12.23 18.82 -8.40
CA TYR A 638 13.31 19.67 -8.86
C TYR A 638 13.16 20.06 -10.33
N ASN A 639 13.41 21.34 -10.62
CA ASN A 639 13.45 21.88 -11.99
C ASN A 639 12.22 21.53 -12.82
N PRO A 640 11.01 21.91 -12.41
CA PRO A 640 9.79 21.58 -13.12
C PRO A 640 9.82 22.14 -14.55
N ALA A 641 9.86 21.25 -15.57
CA ALA A 641 9.97 21.63 -16.97
C ALA A 641 8.66 22.24 -17.48
N PRO A 642 8.70 23.31 -18.28
CA PRO A 642 7.47 23.90 -18.84
C PRO A 642 6.58 22.90 -19.61
N SER A 643 7.19 21.91 -20.27
CA SER A 643 6.48 20.87 -21.01
C SER A 643 5.82 19.81 -20.10
N GLY A 644 6.10 19.83 -18.80
CA GLY A 644 5.54 18.91 -17.81
C GLY A 644 4.38 19.48 -17.00
N GLU A 645 3.90 20.69 -17.35
CA GLU A 645 2.72 21.27 -16.70
C GLU A 645 1.50 20.37 -16.92
N ALA A 646 0.79 20.07 -15.83
CA ALA A 646 -0.42 19.25 -15.90
C ALA A 646 -1.52 19.94 -16.74
N PHE A 647 -1.67 21.26 -16.56
CA PHE A 647 -2.62 22.10 -17.31
C PHE A 647 -2.23 23.58 -17.14
N THR A 648 -2.96 24.46 -17.82
CA THR A 648 -2.89 25.91 -17.60
C THR A 648 -4.31 26.45 -17.40
N VAL A 649 -4.44 27.49 -16.58
CA VAL A 649 -5.70 28.18 -16.34
C VAL A 649 -5.48 29.70 -16.47
N ALA A 650 -6.36 30.41 -17.17
CA ALA A 650 -6.30 31.86 -17.16
C ALA A 650 -6.93 32.40 -15.86
N TYR A 651 -6.38 33.49 -15.33
CA TYR A 651 -6.93 34.14 -14.13
C TYR A 651 -8.45 34.44 -14.24
N ALA A 652 -8.89 34.81 -15.43
CA ALA A 652 -10.29 35.10 -15.67
C ALA A 652 -11.23 33.88 -15.61
N ASP A 653 -10.65 32.67 -15.74
CA ASP A 653 -11.37 31.39 -15.75
C ASP A 653 -11.32 30.68 -14.38
N LEU A 654 -10.74 31.34 -13.35
CA LEU A 654 -10.81 30.84 -11.98
C LEU A 654 -12.26 30.91 -11.48
N GLU A 655 -12.67 29.92 -10.68
CA GLU A 655 -14.05 29.83 -10.15
C GLU A 655 -14.40 31.05 -9.29
N THR A 656 -13.45 31.63 -8.58
CA THR A 656 -13.64 32.91 -7.91
C THR A 656 -12.54 33.88 -8.32
N ARG A 657 -12.92 35.14 -8.55
CA ARG A 657 -11.98 36.22 -8.83
C ARG A 657 -11.31 36.78 -7.59
N GLN A 658 -11.58 36.24 -6.44
CA GLN A 658 -10.98 36.62 -5.16
C GLN A 658 -9.73 35.75 -4.84
N SER A 659 -8.79 35.66 -5.78
CA SER A 659 -7.51 35.05 -5.52
C SER A 659 -6.63 36.00 -4.72
N GLN A 660 -6.09 35.52 -3.63
CA GLN A 660 -5.18 36.29 -2.78
C GLN A 660 -3.74 35.89 -3.06
N LEU A 661 -2.90 36.88 -3.29
CA LEU A 661 -1.47 36.70 -3.26
C LEU A 661 -1.01 36.85 -1.80
N ALA A 662 -0.47 35.78 -1.25
CA ALA A 662 0.07 35.79 0.10
C ALA A 662 1.51 36.34 0.08
N ASP A 663 1.79 37.27 0.94
CA ASP A 663 3.13 37.85 1.18
C ASP A 663 3.23 38.11 2.68
N ASP A 664 3.58 37.09 3.44
CA ASP A 664 3.67 37.12 4.90
C ASP A 664 4.90 36.34 5.39
N ASP A 665 5.10 36.33 6.68
CA ASP A 665 6.25 35.71 7.34
C ASP A 665 5.99 34.27 7.82
N GLN A 666 4.84 33.64 7.45
CA GLN A 666 4.50 32.32 7.96
C GLN A 666 5.48 31.22 7.52
N LYS A 667 6.12 31.41 6.37
CA LYS A 667 7.12 30.49 5.83
C LYS A 667 8.56 31.00 5.92
N LEU A 668 8.78 32.18 6.56
CA LEU A 668 10.11 32.75 6.71
C LEU A 668 10.94 31.89 7.66
N VAL A 669 12.08 31.38 7.19
CA VAL A 669 13.04 30.59 7.96
C VAL A 669 14.45 31.08 7.60
N ASN A 670 15.13 31.75 8.52
CA ASN A 670 16.44 32.34 8.27
C ASN A 670 17.51 31.98 9.33
N ASP A 671 17.15 31.13 10.29
CA ASP A 671 18.03 30.61 11.34
C ASP A 671 17.66 29.16 11.63
N VAL A 672 18.44 28.20 11.16
CA VAL A 672 18.15 26.75 11.31
C VAL A 672 19.19 26.10 12.19
N THR A 673 18.73 25.40 13.23
CA THR A 673 19.56 24.57 14.07
C THR A 673 19.26 23.09 13.78
N GLY A 674 20.16 22.41 13.08
CA GLY A 674 20.03 21.00 12.68
C GLY A 674 20.74 20.05 13.62
N SER A 675 20.15 18.87 13.87
CA SER A 675 20.76 17.80 14.66
C SER A 675 20.36 16.42 14.13
N ARG A 676 21.16 15.41 14.47
CA ARG A 676 20.88 14.00 14.25
C ARG A 676 21.20 13.18 15.50
N PRO A 677 20.65 11.98 15.67
CA PRO A 677 21.02 11.10 16.78
C PRO A 677 22.52 10.83 16.83
N GLY A 678 23.15 11.09 17.97
CA GLY A 678 24.58 10.86 18.17
C GLY A 678 25.53 11.76 17.39
N GLY A 679 25.00 12.81 16.70
CA GLY A 679 25.78 13.78 15.93
C GLY A 679 25.98 15.13 16.60
N ALA A 680 26.75 16.00 15.95
CA ALA A 680 26.93 17.40 16.37
C ALA A 680 25.75 18.25 15.92
N THR A 681 25.40 19.26 16.74
CA THR A 681 24.43 20.28 16.35
C THR A 681 25.06 21.23 15.33
N GLN A 682 24.37 21.47 14.23
CA GLN A 682 24.76 22.39 13.16
C GLN A 682 23.82 23.59 13.13
N ARG A 683 24.34 24.79 12.88
CA ARG A 683 23.53 26.01 12.76
C ARG A 683 23.84 26.74 11.49
N VAL A 684 22.81 27.10 10.74
CA VAL A 684 22.91 27.91 9.52
C VAL A 684 22.01 29.14 9.63
N THR A 685 22.53 30.28 9.28
CA THR A 685 21.76 31.55 9.29
C THR A 685 21.90 32.25 7.96
N ALA A 686 20.91 33.06 7.59
CA ALA A 686 20.96 34.02 6.50
C ALA A 686 21.10 35.45 7.06
N PRO A 687 22.31 36.00 7.25
CA PRO A 687 22.48 37.24 7.97
C PRO A 687 21.75 38.44 7.36
N ALA A 688 21.63 38.50 6.03
CA ALA A 688 20.92 39.57 5.32
C ALA A 688 19.39 39.51 5.62
N SER A 689 18.82 38.34 5.65
CA SER A 689 17.41 38.11 5.98
C SER A 689 17.15 38.42 7.47
N VAL A 690 18.04 37.97 8.36
CA VAL A 690 17.92 38.27 9.79
C VAL A 690 18.02 39.81 10.04
N LEU A 691 18.85 40.52 9.28
CA LEU A 691 18.91 41.96 9.36
C LEU A 691 17.65 42.65 8.85
N ALA A 692 17.05 42.12 7.79
CA ALA A 692 15.87 42.71 7.16
C ALA A 692 14.57 42.41 7.92
N PHE A 693 14.40 41.22 8.41
CA PHE A 693 13.11 40.70 8.95
C PHE A 693 13.18 40.35 10.44
N GLY A 694 14.35 40.23 11.02
CA GLY A 694 14.54 39.64 12.35
C GLY A 694 14.81 38.13 12.30
N PRO A 695 15.10 37.48 13.45
CA PRO A 695 15.37 36.07 13.51
C PRO A 695 14.06 35.23 13.45
N TYR A 696 14.01 34.30 12.55
CA TYR A 696 12.96 33.26 12.42
C TYR A 696 13.61 31.87 12.57
N PRO A 697 13.74 31.39 13.82
CA PRO A 697 14.46 30.16 14.13
C PRO A 697 13.60 28.93 13.85
N GLN A 698 14.25 27.88 13.32
CA GLN A 698 13.68 26.56 13.17
C GLN A 698 14.64 25.47 13.65
N GLU A 699 14.11 24.50 14.39
CA GLU A 699 14.86 23.29 14.74
C GLU A 699 14.60 22.19 13.71
N LEU A 700 15.68 21.53 13.30
CA LEU A 700 15.65 20.43 12.33
C LEU A 700 16.28 19.18 12.97
N SER A 701 15.46 18.21 13.38
CA SER A 701 15.92 16.92 13.89
C SER A 701 15.67 15.86 12.85
N ILE A 702 16.73 15.32 12.25
CA ILE A 702 16.65 14.40 11.10
C ILE A 702 17.57 13.20 11.25
N LEU A 703 17.23 12.11 10.57
CA LEU A 703 17.94 10.82 10.64
C LEU A 703 19.06 10.72 9.59
N LYS A 704 19.82 11.77 9.36
CA LYS A 704 20.97 11.71 8.42
C LYS A 704 22.12 10.90 9.02
N THR A 705 22.92 10.28 8.15
CA THR A 705 24.05 9.44 8.54
C THR A 705 25.30 10.23 8.89
N SER A 706 25.39 11.52 8.49
CA SER A 706 26.54 12.39 8.76
C SER A 706 26.14 13.79 9.21
N ASP A 707 27.02 14.48 9.92
CA ASP A 707 26.82 15.86 10.34
C ASP A 707 26.85 16.82 9.14
N ASN A 708 27.62 16.50 8.09
CA ASN A 708 27.64 17.27 6.86
C ASN A 708 26.28 17.23 6.15
N SER A 709 25.63 16.06 6.08
CA SER A 709 24.29 15.95 5.50
C SER A 709 23.24 16.71 6.29
N VAL A 710 23.41 16.85 7.63
CA VAL A 710 22.56 17.72 8.46
C VAL A 710 22.80 19.20 8.11
N LEU A 711 24.06 19.58 7.94
CA LEU A 711 24.43 20.93 7.55
C LEU A 711 23.87 21.30 6.16
N ASP A 712 23.95 20.38 5.19
CA ASP A 712 23.42 20.55 3.84
C ASP A 712 21.90 20.72 3.86
N ALA A 713 21.19 19.91 4.65
CA ALA A 713 19.75 20.05 4.84
C ALA A 713 19.34 21.38 5.47
N ALA A 714 20.13 21.87 6.44
CA ALA A 714 19.91 23.18 7.06
C ALA A 714 20.15 24.32 6.05
N TYR A 715 21.21 24.25 5.23
CA TYR A 715 21.44 25.19 4.14
C TYR A 715 20.32 25.19 3.11
N TRP A 716 19.84 24.03 2.74
CA TRP A 716 18.72 23.89 1.82
C TRP A 716 17.47 24.61 2.35
N LEU A 717 17.11 24.39 3.61
CA LEU A 717 15.96 25.01 4.23
C LEU A 717 16.08 26.54 4.27
N VAL A 718 17.23 27.06 4.75
CA VAL A 718 17.50 28.50 4.76
C VAL A 718 17.47 29.10 3.35
N SER A 719 18.07 28.44 2.36
CA SER A 719 18.10 28.92 0.97
C SER A 719 16.73 29.02 0.32
N ARG A 720 15.77 28.20 0.77
CA ARG A 720 14.38 28.21 0.25
C ARG A 720 13.54 29.31 0.88
N TYR A 721 13.71 29.54 2.17
CA TYR A 721 12.75 30.28 2.99
C TYR A 721 13.30 31.52 3.68
N ALA A 722 14.58 31.87 3.48
CA ALA A 722 15.12 33.07 4.08
C ALA A 722 14.62 34.38 3.42
N ASP A 723 14.11 34.27 2.20
CA ASP A 723 13.54 35.41 1.45
C ASP A 723 12.33 34.87 0.64
N PRO A 724 11.17 34.64 1.31
CA PRO A 724 10.01 34.10 0.66
C PRO A 724 9.44 35.07 -0.37
N ALA A 725 9.09 34.55 -1.54
CA ALA A 725 8.42 35.33 -2.58
C ALA A 725 6.89 35.27 -2.39
N PRO A 726 6.17 36.32 -2.84
CA PRO A 726 4.72 36.30 -2.85
C PRO A 726 4.17 35.10 -3.65
N GLU A 727 3.19 34.39 -3.11
CA GLU A 727 2.67 33.13 -3.66
C GLU A 727 1.14 33.09 -3.73
N LEU A 728 0.64 32.33 -4.70
CA LEU A 728 -0.75 31.93 -4.74
C LEU A 728 -0.88 30.65 -3.90
N ARG A 729 -1.56 30.73 -2.75
CA ARG A 729 -1.77 29.57 -1.86
C ARG A 729 -2.99 28.75 -2.19
N GLU A 730 -3.97 29.39 -2.80
CA GLU A 730 -5.24 28.75 -3.16
C GLU A 730 -5.63 29.12 -4.59
N VAL A 731 -5.89 28.10 -5.39
CA VAL A 731 -6.31 28.27 -6.78
C VAL A 731 -7.60 27.44 -7.03
N PRO A 732 -8.79 28.07 -6.99
CA PRO A 732 -10.05 27.40 -7.24
C PRO A 732 -10.31 27.30 -8.73
N VAL A 733 -10.56 26.08 -9.21
CA VAL A 733 -10.74 25.74 -10.63
C VAL A 733 -12.04 24.99 -10.83
N GLU A 734 -12.88 25.45 -11.77
CA GLU A 734 -13.99 24.64 -12.29
C GLU A 734 -13.42 23.68 -13.35
N ALA A 735 -13.24 22.43 -13.00
CA ALA A 735 -12.52 21.45 -13.82
C ALA A 735 -13.18 21.23 -15.19
N TYR A 736 -14.51 21.35 -15.30
CA TYR A 736 -15.25 21.19 -16.55
C TYR A 736 -14.96 22.24 -17.61
N THR A 737 -14.55 23.42 -17.20
CA THR A 737 -14.27 24.51 -18.14
C THR A 737 -12.91 24.43 -18.80
N LEU A 738 -12.08 23.50 -18.31
CA LEU A 738 -10.71 23.28 -18.76
C LEU A 738 -10.54 21.92 -19.48
N ASN A 739 -9.30 21.53 -19.73
CA ASN A 739 -9.01 20.16 -20.10
C ASN A 739 -9.28 19.24 -18.90
N TYR A 740 -10.50 18.78 -18.79
CA TYR A 740 -11.02 18.06 -17.63
C TYR A 740 -10.19 16.84 -17.28
N ALA A 741 -9.76 16.06 -18.28
CA ALA A 741 -8.92 14.88 -18.04
C ALA A 741 -7.58 15.27 -17.43
N ALA A 742 -6.93 16.30 -17.92
CA ALA A 742 -5.65 16.78 -17.42
C ALA A 742 -5.74 17.33 -15.98
N VAL A 743 -6.82 18.07 -15.69
CA VAL A 743 -7.09 18.56 -14.32
C VAL A 743 -7.30 17.41 -13.34
N LEU A 744 -8.04 16.36 -13.73
CA LEU A 744 -8.27 15.18 -12.87
C LEU A 744 -7.04 14.29 -12.75
N ASP A 745 -6.12 14.29 -13.71
CA ASP A 745 -4.85 13.57 -13.63
C ASP A 745 -3.87 14.23 -12.66
N ALA A 746 -3.96 15.55 -12.51
CA ALA A 746 -3.14 16.28 -11.56
C ALA A 746 -3.34 15.78 -10.13
N ASP A 747 -2.23 15.58 -9.39
CA ASP A 747 -2.22 15.15 -8.00
C ASP A 747 -1.09 15.90 -7.26
N ILE A 748 -0.88 15.59 -6.01
CA ILE A 748 0.19 16.15 -5.16
C ILE A 748 1.53 16.12 -5.90
N SER A 749 2.26 17.22 -5.85
CA SER A 749 3.52 17.51 -6.58
C SER A 749 3.39 17.72 -8.10
N SER A 750 2.20 17.58 -8.70
CA SER A 750 1.96 18.13 -10.04
C SER A 750 2.02 19.65 -10.00
N TYR A 751 2.37 20.28 -11.13
CA TYR A 751 2.43 21.74 -11.23
C TYR A 751 1.68 22.24 -12.47
N PHE A 752 1.21 23.49 -12.37
CA PHE A 752 0.45 24.15 -13.44
C PHE A 752 0.69 25.66 -13.41
N SER A 753 0.31 26.37 -14.46
CA SER A 753 0.42 27.82 -14.54
C SER A 753 -0.93 28.51 -14.49
N VAL A 754 -1.00 29.57 -13.68
CA VAL A 754 -2.06 30.60 -13.75
C VAL A 754 -1.57 31.72 -14.66
N THR A 755 -2.21 31.89 -15.81
CA THR A 755 -1.82 32.80 -16.87
C THR A 755 -2.74 34.05 -16.92
N SER A 756 -2.34 35.03 -17.71
CA SER A 756 -3.15 36.29 -17.88
C SER A 756 -3.46 36.95 -16.52
N MET A 757 -2.50 36.94 -15.63
CA MET A 757 -2.64 37.58 -14.32
C MET A 757 -2.94 39.09 -14.47
N PRO A 758 -3.64 39.69 -13.50
CA PRO A 758 -3.87 41.14 -13.48
C PRO A 758 -2.55 41.92 -13.51
N SER A 759 -2.61 43.13 -14.05
CA SER A 759 -1.42 44.01 -14.19
C SER A 759 -0.76 44.41 -12.83
N GLN A 760 -1.46 44.17 -11.73
CA GLN A 760 -0.96 44.38 -10.38
C GLN A 760 -0.20 43.18 -9.82
N ALA A 761 -0.28 42.03 -10.48
CA ALA A 761 0.46 40.87 -10.08
C ALA A 761 1.97 41.01 -10.37
N PRO A 762 2.84 40.32 -9.62
CA PRO A 762 4.29 40.39 -9.82
C PRO A 762 4.77 39.88 -11.18
N ALA A 763 3.96 39.03 -11.82
CA ALA A 763 4.21 38.44 -13.14
C ALA A 763 2.90 38.19 -13.91
N SER A 764 2.99 38.18 -15.24
CA SER A 764 1.84 37.88 -16.12
C SER A 764 1.42 36.41 -16.09
N SER A 765 2.26 35.53 -15.59
CA SER A 765 2.00 34.11 -15.35
C SER A 765 2.73 33.67 -14.09
N MET A 766 2.06 32.88 -13.26
CA MET A 766 2.60 32.31 -12.04
C MET A 766 2.46 30.79 -12.10
N ARG A 767 3.59 30.08 -11.94
CA ARG A 767 3.61 28.62 -11.88
C ARG A 767 3.56 28.17 -10.43
N VAL A 768 2.69 27.21 -10.15
CA VAL A 768 2.44 26.68 -8.81
C VAL A 768 2.51 25.17 -8.79
N THR A 769 2.95 24.62 -7.65
CA THR A 769 2.99 23.20 -7.34
C THR A 769 1.79 22.85 -6.43
N ILE A 770 1.13 21.75 -6.68
CA ILE A 770 0.01 21.25 -5.87
C ILE A 770 0.55 20.57 -4.62
N GLU A 771 0.19 21.09 -3.45
CA GLU A 771 0.47 20.50 -2.15
C GLU A 771 -0.70 19.64 -1.63
N GLY A 772 -1.89 20.02 -2.01
CA GLY A 772 -3.13 19.35 -1.68
C GLY A 772 -4.31 19.99 -2.39
N TYR A 773 -5.49 19.45 -2.17
CA TYR A 773 -6.71 20.02 -2.74
C TYR A 773 -7.96 19.60 -1.96
N THR A 774 -8.98 20.42 -2.08
CA THR A 774 -10.35 20.09 -1.71
C THR A 774 -11.19 20.16 -2.96
N GLU A 775 -11.85 19.06 -3.32
CA GLU A 775 -12.74 19.02 -4.47
C GLU A 775 -14.19 18.82 -4.05
N THR A 776 -15.12 19.42 -4.81
CA THR A 776 -16.56 19.26 -4.63
C THR A 776 -17.18 18.89 -5.97
N ILE A 777 -17.72 17.67 -6.02
CA ILE A 777 -18.35 17.09 -7.20
C ILE A 777 -19.86 17.23 -7.06
N ARG A 778 -20.50 17.92 -8.03
CA ARG A 778 -21.95 18.06 -8.14
C ARG A 778 -22.42 17.67 -9.54
N GLU A 779 -23.72 17.61 -9.76
CA GLU A 779 -24.32 17.16 -11.02
C GLU A 779 -23.77 17.87 -12.27
N LYS A 780 -23.50 19.18 -12.17
CA LYS A 780 -23.03 20.02 -13.30
C LYS A 780 -21.83 20.88 -12.95
N SER A 781 -21.09 20.55 -11.89
CA SER A 781 -19.96 21.32 -11.42
C SER A 781 -18.96 20.41 -10.73
N HIS A 782 -17.68 20.61 -11.01
CA HIS A 782 -16.59 19.96 -10.33
C HIS A 782 -15.51 20.99 -9.96
N VAL A 783 -15.72 21.64 -8.84
CA VAL A 783 -14.78 22.64 -8.34
C VAL A 783 -13.66 21.94 -7.58
N ILE A 784 -12.41 22.25 -7.93
CA ILE A 784 -11.21 21.80 -7.22
C ILE A 784 -10.48 23.05 -6.72
N GLN A 785 -10.38 23.18 -5.42
CA GLN A 785 -9.57 24.20 -4.77
C GLN A 785 -8.21 23.61 -4.49
N PHE A 786 -7.22 23.94 -5.31
CA PHE A 786 -5.85 23.50 -5.11
C PHE A 786 -5.17 24.34 -4.02
N HIS A 787 -4.51 23.70 -3.08
CA HIS A 787 -3.57 24.31 -2.15
C HIS A 787 -2.20 24.25 -2.82
N THR A 788 -1.54 25.40 -2.97
CA THR A 788 -0.39 25.50 -3.84
C THR A 788 0.78 26.26 -3.21
N SER A 789 1.97 25.97 -3.72
CA SER A 789 3.23 26.67 -3.40
C SER A 789 3.92 27.15 -4.68
N ALA A 790 4.86 28.10 -4.57
CA ALA A 790 5.59 28.60 -5.73
C ALA A 790 6.62 27.58 -6.23
N THR A 791 6.59 27.21 -7.52
CA THR A 791 7.58 26.28 -8.12
C THR A 791 9.00 26.80 -8.13
N THR A 792 9.21 28.10 -8.00
CA THR A 792 10.55 28.72 -7.97
C THR A 792 11.41 28.26 -6.79
N THR A 793 10.81 27.80 -5.71
CA THR A 793 11.53 27.25 -4.56
C THR A 793 12.22 25.92 -4.87
N ASP A 794 11.81 25.20 -5.91
CA ASP A 794 12.34 23.90 -6.32
C ASP A 794 13.34 23.97 -7.48
N SER A 795 13.80 25.19 -7.85
CA SER A 795 14.82 25.37 -8.89
C SER A 795 16.20 25.07 -8.33
N VAL A 796 16.80 23.97 -8.74
CA VAL A 796 18.14 23.53 -8.33
C VAL A 796 19.14 23.68 -9.46
N TRP A 797 20.40 23.95 -9.11
CA TRP A 797 21.47 24.09 -10.06
C TRP A 797 21.82 22.78 -10.75
N VAL A 798 21.99 22.83 -12.07
CA VAL A 798 22.39 21.70 -12.91
C VAL A 798 23.57 22.11 -13.77
N LEU A 799 24.65 21.31 -13.76
CA LEU A 799 25.84 21.56 -14.55
C LEU A 799 25.53 21.54 -16.06
N ASP A 800 26.02 22.54 -16.78
CA ASP A 800 25.88 22.68 -18.25
C ASP A 800 24.43 22.77 -18.75
N ASP A 801 23.46 23.07 -17.88
CA ASP A 801 22.06 23.29 -18.26
C ASP A 801 21.86 24.77 -18.70
N PRO A 802 21.22 25.04 -19.85
CA PRO A 802 21.04 26.41 -20.35
C PRO A 802 20.14 27.29 -19.47
N VAL A 803 19.31 26.70 -18.60
CA VAL A 803 18.37 27.40 -17.73
C VAL A 803 18.83 27.36 -16.27
N TYR A 804 19.33 26.22 -15.81
CA TYR A 804 19.60 25.94 -14.39
C TYR A 804 21.09 25.95 -14.01
N SER A 805 22.02 26.35 -14.94
CA SER A 805 23.45 26.35 -14.65
C SER A 805 23.95 27.62 -13.97
N VAL A 806 23.07 28.60 -13.65
CA VAL A 806 23.45 29.86 -13.01
C VAL A 806 23.13 29.83 -11.53
N LEU A 807 24.18 29.73 -10.70
CA LEU A 807 24.02 29.88 -9.24
C LEU A 807 23.83 31.38 -8.93
N SER A 808 22.74 31.76 -8.29
CA SER A 808 22.56 33.00 -7.54
C SER A 808 21.13 33.28 -7.13
N SER A 809 20.36 33.95 -7.94
CA SER A 809 18.98 34.35 -7.63
C SER A 809 17.94 33.39 -8.17
N THR A 810 18.31 32.51 -9.11
CA THR A 810 17.36 31.65 -9.84
C THR A 810 17.50 30.18 -9.53
N THR A 811 18.64 29.70 -9.05
CA THR A 811 18.89 28.30 -8.72
C THR A 811 19.66 28.14 -7.41
N ARG A 812 19.47 27.02 -6.75
CA ARG A 812 20.07 26.64 -5.47
C ARG A 812 20.86 25.35 -5.62
N LEU A 813 21.81 25.09 -4.73
CA LEU A 813 22.43 23.78 -4.63
C LEU A 813 21.44 22.81 -3.95
N ALA A 814 21.18 21.67 -4.59
CA ALA A 814 20.47 20.55 -3.95
C ALA A 814 21.39 19.86 -2.93
N TYR A 815 20.81 19.17 -1.95
CA TYR A 815 21.54 18.39 -0.95
C TYR A 815 21.24 16.90 -1.08
#